data_91ffd915abb19a2fd9fb59d0c525b72f
#
_entry.id   91ffd915abb19a2fd9fb59d0c525b72f
#
_cell.length_a   1.000
_cell.length_b   1.000
_cell.length_c   1.000
_cell.angle_alpha   90.00
_cell.angle_beta   90.00
_cell.angle_gamma   90.00
#
_symmetry.space_group_name_H-M   'P 1'
#
loop_
_entity.id
_entity.type
_entity.pdbx_description
1 polymer ?
#
loop_
_entity_poly.entity_id
_entity_poly.type
_entity_poly.pdbx_seq_one_letter_code
_entity_poly.pdbx_strand_id
1 'polypeptide(L)'
;MANQNHDELDSELHNLEEESEQNDESIGRAFWYSLAVMVVFTMVGGTIYVITQLNQPAEIVKETPLSLPKQRVVEEIALPKILFTDITKAAGIDFVHNNGAAGEKLLPETMGGGTAFFDYDNDGDQDLLLVGAQDWPWSQPQKTERASSLALYQNDGSGKFKDVTLEMGLHVSLYGMGVACGDYDNDGRVDLFISALGTNRLFKNEGDRFIDVTTQAGMGGFENLWSTSCGWFDYDRDGDLDLLVCNYVEWSREFDRAQNFTLKGGIRAYGRPQNFNGVPPLLYQNQGNGRFTEISEQAGLKILTSATGVPLAKSLGLNFYDFDQDGFLDIFITNDTVQNFLFHNQKNGTFTEVAAISGVAFDMDGNARGAMGIDIAPFRNNGTLGIAIGNFANEMTALYTSPGKEMQFIDEAVSNGLGPQTRLALTFGVFFFDADLDGRLDLFSANGHLEEEINIVQERQHYRQSPQLFWNCGSQYATEFLSLGESEVGSDFTRPLVGRGASFGDIDRDGDLDLLIMTTGNKPRLLRNDQETGHHWVRFQLTSNPNHSDKGLFPVSSPQALGAQIQIETQAGIQNRLVMPTRSYLSQTELPVTFGLGNESIIKAVSITWPSGTVSTWDQLNSNRLYQISEQNGLVEK
;
A
#
# COMPACT_ATOMS: atom_id res chain seq x y z
N MET A 1 69.01 -51.64 69.70
CA MET A 1 68.63 -50.33 69.11
C MET A 1 67.25 -50.47 68.42
N ALA A 2 66.15 -50.71 69.15
CA ALA A 2 64.79 -50.83 68.59
C ALA A 2 63.70 -50.53 69.64
N ASN A 3 63.95 -49.71 70.66
CA ASN A 3 62.99 -49.39 71.69
C ASN A 3 62.88 -47.91 72.09
N GLN A 4 63.56 -47.02 71.37
CA GLN A 4 63.50 -45.57 71.67
C GLN A 4 62.66 -44.75 70.68
N ASN A 5 62.27 -45.35 69.54
CA ASN A 5 61.43 -44.64 68.53
C ASN A 5 59.92 -44.78 68.72
N HIS A 6 59.46 -45.65 69.66
CA HIS A 6 58.03 -45.82 69.86
C HIS A 6 57.44 -44.82 70.87
N ASP A 7 58.20 -44.45 71.91
CA ASP A 7 57.70 -43.53 72.93
C ASP A 7 57.68 -42.03 72.49
N GLU A 8 58.52 -41.63 71.53
CA GLU A 8 58.49 -40.29 70.94
C GLU A 8 57.29 -40.12 69.99
N LEU A 9 56.92 -41.17 69.25
CA LEU A 9 55.79 -41.12 68.32
C LEU A 9 54.43 -41.08 69.04
N ASP A 10 54.30 -41.82 70.15
CA ASP A 10 53.05 -41.79 70.95
C ASP A 10 52.87 -40.45 71.73
N SER A 11 53.96 -39.79 72.15
CA SER A 11 53.87 -38.49 72.81
C SER A 11 53.55 -37.36 71.81
N GLU A 12 54.01 -37.41 70.55
CA GLU A 12 53.65 -36.45 69.52
C GLU A 12 52.18 -36.64 69.06
N LEU A 13 51.71 -37.89 68.98
CA LEU A 13 50.31 -38.18 68.62
C LEU A 13 49.34 -37.70 69.73
N HIS A 14 49.71 -37.89 70.99
CA HIS A 14 48.84 -37.46 72.13
C HIS A 14 48.78 -35.93 72.22
N ASN A 15 49.86 -35.21 71.96
CA ASN A 15 49.89 -33.73 71.90
C ASN A 15 49.10 -33.19 70.68
N LEU A 16 49.12 -33.89 69.55
CA LEU A 16 48.33 -33.49 68.38
C LEU A 16 46.82 -33.75 68.57
N GLU A 17 46.42 -34.82 69.30
CA GLU A 17 45.02 -35.02 69.64
C GLU A 17 44.49 -34.01 70.65
N GLU A 18 45.28 -33.63 71.70
CA GLU A 18 44.87 -32.56 72.64
C GLU A 18 44.80 -31.17 71.98
N GLU A 19 45.71 -30.81 71.07
CA GLU A 19 45.62 -29.58 70.31
C GLU A 19 44.43 -29.57 69.32
N SER A 20 44.05 -30.74 68.73
CA SER A 20 42.87 -30.83 67.87
C SER A 20 41.58 -30.71 68.64
N GLU A 21 41.42 -31.33 69.80
CA GLU A 21 40.24 -31.22 70.63
C GLU A 21 40.04 -29.78 71.20
N GLN A 22 41.12 -29.07 71.59
CA GLN A 22 41.03 -27.69 72.04
C GLN A 22 40.64 -26.72 70.87
N ASN A 23 41.07 -27.00 69.65
CA ASN A 23 40.69 -26.22 68.48
C ASN A 23 39.21 -26.44 68.11
N ASP A 24 38.72 -27.67 68.17
CA ASP A 24 37.32 -27.99 67.85
C ASP A 24 36.33 -27.37 68.86
N GLU A 25 36.68 -27.33 70.17
CA GLU A 25 35.85 -26.66 71.19
C GLU A 25 35.81 -25.14 70.98
N SER A 26 36.93 -24.51 70.59
CA SER A 26 36.98 -23.08 70.29
C SER A 26 36.22 -22.71 69.02
N ILE A 27 36.29 -23.54 67.98
CA ILE A 27 35.53 -23.39 66.74
C ILE A 27 34.04 -23.59 67.02
N GLY A 28 33.67 -24.60 67.80
CA GLY A 28 32.31 -24.84 68.19
C GLY A 28 31.70 -23.65 68.97
N ARG A 29 32.42 -23.07 69.91
CA ARG A 29 31.99 -21.85 70.63
C ARG A 29 31.85 -20.63 69.70
N ALA A 30 32.78 -20.42 68.79
CA ALA A 30 32.73 -19.34 67.82
C ALA A 30 31.51 -19.51 66.87
N PHE A 31 31.23 -20.74 66.45
CA PHE A 31 30.05 -21.03 65.62
C PHE A 31 28.73 -20.71 66.36
N TRP A 32 28.61 -21.11 67.63
CA TRP A 32 27.39 -20.83 68.41
C TRP A 32 27.24 -19.32 68.71
N TYR A 33 28.34 -18.58 68.95
CA TYR A 33 28.28 -17.13 69.09
C TYR A 33 27.89 -16.45 67.78
N SER A 34 28.44 -16.89 66.65
CA SER A 34 28.06 -16.38 65.34
C SER A 34 26.62 -16.66 65.00
N LEU A 35 26.11 -17.86 65.32
CA LEU A 35 24.72 -18.24 65.13
C LEU A 35 23.81 -17.39 66.03
N ALA A 36 24.18 -17.20 67.30
CA ALA A 36 23.40 -16.36 68.20
C ALA A 36 23.35 -14.89 67.76
N VAL A 37 24.46 -14.35 67.24
CA VAL A 37 24.52 -13.00 66.65
C VAL A 37 23.60 -12.92 65.42
N MET A 38 23.67 -13.92 64.55
CA MET A 38 22.83 -13.97 63.35
C MET A 38 21.35 -14.02 63.68
N VAL A 39 20.96 -14.83 64.68
CA VAL A 39 19.58 -14.90 65.14
C VAL A 39 19.12 -13.56 65.72
N VAL A 40 19.95 -12.88 66.51
CA VAL A 40 19.65 -11.54 67.02
C VAL A 40 19.44 -10.53 65.87
N PHE A 41 20.32 -10.53 64.89
CA PHE A 41 20.19 -9.64 63.73
C PHE A 41 18.93 -9.94 62.94
N THR A 42 18.57 -11.22 62.76
CA THR A 42 17.36 -11.62 62.05
C THR A 42 16.11 -11.20 62.86
N MET A 43 16.12 -11.36 64.18
CA MET A 43 15.01 -10.90 65.03
C MET A 43 14.89 -9.37 65.04
N VAL A 44 16.00 -8.65 65.15
CA VAL A 44 15.99 -7.18 65.10
C VAL A 44 15.54 -6.69 63.73
N GLY A 45 16.06 -7.26 62.63
CA GLY A 45 15.63 -6.95 61.26
C GLY A 45 14.16 -7.27 61.04
N GLY A 46 13.70 -8.42 61.51
CA GLY A 46 12.30 -8.82 61.44
C GLY A 46 11.38 -7.88 62.23
N THR A 47 11.83 -7.48 63.42
CA THR A 47 11.06 -6.53 64.28
C THR A 47 10.99 -5.14 63.62
N ILE A 48 12.10 -4.64 63.07
CA ILE A 48 12.11 -3.37 62.31
C ILE A 48 11.18 -3.46 61.08
N TYR A 49 11.24 -4.56 60.35
CA TYR A 49 10.37 -4.79 59.19
C TYR A 49 8.88 -4.79 59.60
N VAL A 50 8.52 -5.50 60.66
CA VAL A 50 7.13 -5.52 61.16
C VAL A 50 6.70 -4.13 61.65
N ILE A 51 7.56 -3.40 62.38
CA ILE A 51 7.26 -2.04 62.84
C ILE A 51 7.09 -1.08 61.66
N THR A 52 7.91 -1.21 60.60
CA THR A 52 7.78 -0.38 59.40
C THR A 52 6.49 -0.71 58.63
N GLN A 53 6.08 -1.97 58.57
CA GLN A 53 4.82 -2.36 57.96
C GLN A 53 3.59 -1.91 58.78
N LEU A 54 3.67 -1.99 60.09
CA LEU A 54 2.58 -1.55 60.97
C LEU A 54 2.45 -0.01 61.07
N ASN A 55 3.54 0.71 60.82
CA ASN A 55 3.57 2.17 60.79
C ASN A 55 3.41 2.79 59.38
N GLN A 56 3.12 2.00 58.36
CA GLN A 56 2.74 2.60 57.09
C GLN A 56 1.42 3.37 57.32
N PRO A 57 1.40 4.69 57.03
CA PRO A 57 0.14 5.43 57.10
C PRO A 57 -0.82 4.76 56.12
N ALA A 58 -2.03 4.44 56.58
CA ALA A 58 -3.07 3.95 55.68
C ALA A 58 -3.16 4.92 54.49
N GLU A 59 -2.96 4.38 53.27
CA GLU A 59 -3.23 5.16 52.06
C GLU A 59 -4.65 5.67 52.19
N ILE A 60 -4.77 6.97 52.38
CA ILE A 60 -6.07 7.64 52.31
C ILE A 60 -6.43 7.53 50.83
N VAL A 61 -7.21 6.51 50.46
CA VAL A 61 -7.88 6.45 49.16
C VAL A 61 -8.70 7.73 49.08
N LYS A 62 -8.17 8.74 48.38
CA LYS A 62 -8.96 9.89 47.99
C LYS A 62 -10.02 9.35 47.04
N GLU A 63 -11.22 9.16 47.52
CA GLU A 63 -12.37 8.99 46.65
C GLU A 63 -12.47 10.26 45.80
N THR A 64 -11.94 10.18 44.58
CA THR A 64 -12.23 11.20 43.58
C THR A 64 -13.68 10.98 43.18
N PRO A 65 -14.60 11.93 43.44
CA PRO A 65 -15.97 11.77 42.98
C PRO A 65 -15.93 11.53 41.47
N LEU A 66 -16.48 10.39 41.04
CA LEU A 66 -16.70 10.10 39.63
C LEU A 66 -17.53 11.26 39.07
N SER A 67 -16.88 12.23 38.42
CA SER A 67 -17.60 13.16 37.58
C SER A 67 -18.21 12.29 36.46
N LEU A 68 -19.53 12.39 36.31
CA LEU A 68 -20.19 11.82 35.14
C LEU A 68 -19.38 12.23 33.90
N PRO A 69 -19.08 11.30 32.97
CA PRO A 69 -18.43 11.63 31.74
C PRO A 69 -19.17 12.84 31.16
N LYS A 70 -18.47 13.91 30.86
CA LYS A 70 -19.07 15.01 30.09
C LYS A 70 -19.67 14.35 28.86
N GLN A 71 -20.99 14.42 28.71
CA GLN A 71 -21.64 14.03 27.46
C GLN A 71 -20.88 14.78 26.36
N ARG A 72 -20.14 14.05 25.54
CA ARG A 72 -19.64 14.62 24.29
C ARG A 72 -20.88 15.06 23.55
N VAL A 73 -21.02 16.35 23.35
CA VAL A 73 -21.93 16.89 22.35
C VAL A 73 -21.37 16.32 21.05
N VAL A 74 -21.99 15.27 20.52
CA VAL A 74 -21.77 14.85 19.15
C VAL A 74 -22.39 15.98 18.33
N GLU A 75 -21.57 16.92 17.89
CA GLU A 75 -22.02 17.85 16.86
C GLU A 75 -22.51 16.98 15.71
N GLU A 76 -23.76 17.19 15.32
CA GLU A 76 -24.35 16.48 14.19
C GLU A 76 -23.66 17.05 12.94
N ILE A 77 -22.67 16.31 12.42
CA ILE A 77 -21.91 16.71 11.23
C ILE A 77 -22.83 16.48 10.03
N ALA A 78 -23.11 17.53 9.29
CA ALA A 78 -23.83 17.41 8.03
C ALA A 78 -22.94 16.68 7.01
N LEU A 79 -23.39 15.53 6.54
CA LEU A 79 -22.68 14.76 5.50
C LEU A 79 -22.85 15.44 4.14
N PRO A 80 -21.79 15.49 3.30
CA PRO A 80 -21.89 16.03 1.95
C PRO A 80 -22.69 15.08 1.05
N LYS A 81 -23.28 15.62 0.00
CA LYS A 81 -23.86 14.83 -1.09
C LYS A 81 -22.88 14.75 -2.24
N ILE A 82 -22.35 13.56 -2.46
CA ILE A 82 -21.37 13.26 -3.51
C ILE A 82 -21.99 12.15 -4.37
N LEU A 83 -22.94 12.52 -5.21
CA LEU A 83 -23.69 11.57 -6.01
C LEU A 83 -22.82 11.02 -7.14
N PHE A 84 -22.82 9.71 -7.30
CA PHE A 84 -22.18 9.02 -8.41
C PHE A 84 -23.24 8.35 -9.31
N THR A 85 -23.09 8.53 -10.62
CA THR A 85 -23.95 7.92 -11.63
C THR A 85 -23.18 6.87 -12.43
N ASP A 86 -23.71 5.65 -12.55
CA ASP A 86 -23.15 4.61 -13.41
C ASP A 86 -23.39 4.94 -14.88
N ILE A 87 -22.39 5.47 -15.54
CA ILE A 87 -22.43 5.82 -16.96
C ILE A 87 -21.79 4.77 -17.87
N THR A 88 -21.34 3.62 -17.36
CA THR A 88 -20.60 2.57 -18.10
C THR A 88 -21.17 2.31 -19.49
N LYS A 89 -22.48 2.06 -19.57
CA LYS A 89 -23.16 1.81 -20.85
C LYS A 89 -23.33 3.06 -21.69
N ALA A 90 -23.66 4.19 -21.06
CA ALA A 90 -23.86 5.46 -21.75
C ALA A 90 -22.54 6.02 -22.29
N ALA A 91 -21.45 5.74 -21.60
CA ALA A 91 -20.09 6.08 -22.01
C ALA A 91 -19.55 5.20 -23.16
N GLY A 92 -20.25 4.12 -23.55
CA GLY A 92 -19.82 3.25 -24.65
C GLY A 92 -18.91 2.09 -24.24
N ILE A 93 -18.74 1.82 -22.94
CA ILE A 93 -17.89 0.74 -22.45
C ILE A 93 -18.66 -0.57 -22.45
N ASP A 94 -18.22 -1.55 -23.25
CA ASP A 94 -18.83 -2.88 -23.38
C ASP A 94 -17.90 -4.03 -22.96
N PHE A 95 -16.70 -3.72 -22.46
CA PHE A 95 -15.75 -4.70 -21.95
C PHE A 95 -16.36 -5.59 -20.87
N VAL A 96 -16.07 -6.88 -20.94
CA VAL A 96 -16.38 -7.85 -19.89
C VAL A 96 -15.07 -8.48 -19.44
N HIS A 97 -14.73 -8.32 -18.18
CA HIS A 97 -13.54 -8.92 -17.61
C HIS A 97 -13.62 -10.45 -17.68
N ASN A 98 -12.74 -11.09 -18.42
CA ASN A 98 -12.53 -12.53 -18.38
C ASN A 98 -11.49 -12.83 -17.30
N ASN A 99 -11.78 -13.76 -16.39
CA ASN A 99 -10.87 -14.26 -15.37
C ASN A 99 -10.41 -15.71 -15.63
N GLY A 100 -10.77 -16.30 -16.78
CA GLY A 100 -10.41 -17.66 -17.16
C GLY A 100 -11.18 -18.75 -16.41
N ALA A 101 -12.10 -18.43 -15.50
CA ALA A 101 -12.76 -19.41 -14.64
C ALA A 101 -13.55 -20.45 -15.46
N ALA A 102 -13.18 -21.73 -15.32
CA ALA A 102 -13.78 -22.87 -16.01
C ALA A 102 -14.24 -23.99 -15.04
N GLY A 103 -14.48 -23.63 -13.77
CA GLY A 103 -14.99 -24.54 -12.73
C GLY A 103 -13.92 -25.30 -11.94
N GLU A 104 -12.64 -25.08 -12.23
CA GLU A 104 -11.54 -25.71 -11.46
C GLU A 104 -11.21 -24.92 -10.17
N LYS A 105 -11.72 -23.71 -10.00
CA LYS A 105 -11.39 -22.79 -8.89
C LYS A 105 -9.88 -22.68 -8.68
N LEU A 106 -9.20 -22.15 -9.68
CA LEU A 106 -7.76 -21.90 -9.65
C LEU A 106 -7.49 -20.49 -9.08
N LEU A 107 -6.50 -20.39 -8.22
CA LEU A 107 -6.23 -19.14 -7.47
C LEU A 107 -6.12 -17.89 -8.37
N PRO A 108 -5.49 -17.90 -9.56
CA PRO A 108 -5.45 -16.73 -10.44
C PRO A 108 -6.83 -16.20 -10.90
N GLU A 109 -7.84 -17.04 -10.93
CA GLU A 109 -9.21 -16.65 -11.33
C GLU A 109 -9.83 -15.63 -10.37
N THR A 110 -9.26 -15.49 -9.16
CA THR A 110 -9.73 -14.56 -8.13
C THR A 110 -9.04 -13.20 -8.17
N MET A 111 -7.95 -13.09 -8.93
CA MET A 111 -7.09 -11.91 -9.05
C MET A 111 -7.31 -11.22 -10.41
N GLY A 112 -6.46 -10.28 -10.80
CA GLY A 112 -6.56 -9.58 -12.08
C GLY A 112 -7.54 -8.41 -12.05
N GLY A 113 -7.76 -7.80 -13.21
CA GLY A 113 -8.62 -6.63 -13.35
C GLY A 113 -7.88 -5.31 -13.07
N GLY A 114 -6.67 -5.16 -13.56
CA GLY A 114 -5.96 -3.88 -13.59
C GLY A 114 -6.62 -2.88 -14.55
N THR A 115 -6.43 -1.59 -14.30
CA THR A 115 -6.96 -0.51 -15.12
C THR A 115 -6.10 0.75 -15.00
N ALA A 116 -6.11 1.60 -16.03
CA ALA A 116 -5.42 2.89 -16.00
C ALA A 116 -6.24 3.97 -16.71
N PHE A 117 -6.28 5.16 -16.11
CA PHE A 117 -6.58 6.40 -16.81
C PHE A 117 -5.26 7.06 -17.24
N PHE A 118 -5.16 7.44 -18.50
CA PHE A 118 -3.96 8.08 -19.07
C PHE A 118 -4.29 8.72 -20.43
N ASP A 119 -3.52 9.66 -20.83
CA ASP A 119 -3.64 10.33 -22.14
C ASP A 119 -2.66 9.65 -23.12
N TYR A 120 -3.16 8.73 -23.98
CA TYR A 120 -2.28 7.94 -24.86
C TYR A 120 -1.91 8.66 -26.17
N ASP A 121 -2.73 9.61 -26.61
CA ASP A 121 -2.54 10.32 -27.90
C ASP A 121 -2.17 11.80 -27.73
N ASN A 122 -1.97 12.24 -26.47
CA ASN A 122 -1.57 13.59 -26.09
C ASN A 122 -2.61 14.68 -26.49
N ASP A 123 -3.91 14.34 -26.49
CA ASP A 123 -4.98 15.29 -26.78
C ASP A 123 -5.49 16.03 -25.52
N GLY A 124 -5.04 15.58 -24.34
CA GLY A 124 -5.33 16.14 -23.03
C GLY A 124 -6.56 15.54 -22.36
N ASP A 125 -7.18 14.51 -22.94
CA ASP A 125 -8.28 13.74 -22.36
C ASP A 125 -7.76 12.49 -21.65
N GLN A 126 -8.48 12.04 -20.64
CA GLN A 126 -8.12 10.81 -19.96
C GLN A 126 -8.76 9.60 -20.66
N ASP A 127 -7.94 8.84 -21.35
CA ASP A 127 -8.30 7.57 -21.97
C ASP A 127 -8.31 6.44 -20.95
N LEU A 128 -8.83 5.28 -21.34
CA LEU A 128 -9.03 4.19 -20.42
C LEU A 128 -8.46 2.87 -20.95
N LEU A 129 -7.55 2.24 -20.19
CA LEU A 129 -7.10 0.88 -20.44
C LEU A 129 -7.68 -0.09 -19.41
N LEU A 130 -8.25 -1.19 -19.89
CA LEU A 130 -8.78 -2.28 -19.08
C LEU A 130 -7.99 -3.56 -19.36
N VAL A 131 -7.63 -4.27 -18.28
CA VAL A 131 -6.86 -5.51 -18.35
C VAL A 131 -7.71 -6.68 -17.89
N GLY A 132 -7.80 -7.73 -18.70
CA GLY A 132 -8.45 -8.99 -18.39
C GLY A 132 -7.53 -10.17 -18.69
N ALA A 133 -8.04 -11.39 -18.51
CA ALA A 133 -7.31 -12.61 -18.79
C ALA A 133 -7.83 -13.31 -20.04
N GLN A 134 -7.03 -14.23 -20.57
CA GLN A 134 -7.44 -15.21 -21.57
C GLN A 134 -8.03 -16.45 -20.89
N ASP A 135 -8.75 -17.26 -21.68
CA ASP A 135 -9.16 -18.58 -21.25
C ASP A 135 -7.97 -19.50 -21.00
N TRP A 136 -8.12 -20.46 -20.07
CA TRP A 136 -7.08 -21.44 -19.85
C TRP A 136 -6.84 -22.32 -21.07
N PRO A 137 -5.58 -22.64 -21.44
CA PRO A 137 -5.29 -23.48 -22.62
C PRO A 137 -5.92 -24.87 -22.59
N TRP A 138 -6.27 -25.34 -21.40
CA TRP A 138 -6.89 -26.67 -21.17
C TRP A 138 -8.41 -26.60 -21.01
N SER A 139 -9.00 -25.44 -20.99
CA SER A 139 -10.48 -25.27 -20.92
C SER A 139 -11.07 -25.26 -22.33
N GLN A 140 -12.39 -25.52 -22.40
CA GLN A 140 -13.11 -25.23 -23.63
C GLN A 140 -13.27 -23.70 -23.75
N PRO A 141 -12.99 -23.10 -24.91
CA PRO A 141 -13.14 -21.68 -25.08
C PRO A 141 -14.54 -21.21 -24.65
N GLN A 142 -14.59 -20.25 -23.76
CA GLN A 142 -15.84 -19.55 -23.49
C GLN A 142 -16.18 -18.76 -24.76
N LYS A 143 -17.45 -18.74 -25.14
CA LYS A 143 -17.93 -17.88 -26.24
C LYS A 143 -17.94 -16.42 -25.77
N THR A 144 -16.79 -15.87 -25.45
CA THR A 144 -16.65 -14.42 -25.27
C THR A 144 -16.54 -13.80 -26.65
N GLU A 145 -17.36 -12.80 -26.93
CA GLU A 145 -17.35 -12.07 -28.20
C GLU A 145 -16.02 -11.35 -28.45
N ARG A 146 -15.20 -11.17 -27.37
CA ARG A 146 -13.93 -10.45 -27.41
C ARG A 146 -12.76 -11.43 -27.26
N ALA A 147 -11.92 -11.47 -28.28
CA ALA A 147 -10.71 -12.30 -28.28
C ALA A 147 -9.48 -11.61 -27.63
N SER A 148 -9.57 -10.32 -27.27
CA SER A 148 -8.49 -9.56 -26.66
C SER A 148 -8.60 -9.53 -25.15
N SER A 149 -7.47 -9.73 -24.46
CA SER A 149 -7.36 -9.56 -23.02
C SER A 149 -7.25 -8.10 -22.61
N LEU A 150 -6.89 -7.19 -23.52
CA LEU A 150 -6.82 -5.76 -23.28
C LEU A 150 -7.97 -5.04 -23.97
N ALA A 151 -8.33 -3.88 -23.43
CA ALA A 151 -9.24 -2.94 -24.09
C ALA A 151 -8.77 -1.50 -23.87
N LEU A 152 -8.43 -0.81 -24.95
CA LEU A 152 -8.12 0.60 -24.95
C LEU A 152 -9.33 1.38 -25.48
N TYR A 153 -9.78 2.33 -24.69
CA TYR A 153 -10.89 3.21 -25.01
C TYR A 153 -10.42 4.65 -25.08
N GLN A 154 -10.58 5.27 -26.26
CA GLN A 154 -10.32 6.69 -26.47
C GLN A 154 -11.49 7.52 -25.95
N ASN A 155 -11.22 8.51 -25.13
CA ASN A 155 -12.18 9.51 -24.64
C ASN A 155 -12.36 10.64 -25.71
N ASP A 156 -13.53 11.24 -25.76
CA ASP A 156 -13.80 12.42 -26.58
C ASP A 156 -13.80 13.75 -25.79
N GLY A 157 -13.35 13.70 -24.53
CA GLY A 157 -13.34 14.81 -23.59
C GLY A 157 -14.70 15.14 -22.98
N SER A 158 -15.70 14.29 -23.19
CA SER A 158 -17.04 14.42 -22.59
C SER A 158 -17.47 13.18 -21.80
N GLY A 159 -16.52 12.32 -21.44
CA GLY A 159 -16.81 11.05 -20.77
C GLY A 159 -17.42 9.99 -21.68
N LYS A 160 -17.26 10.11 -23.00
CA LYS A 160 -17.65 9.09 -23.96
C LYS A 160 -16.46 8.44 -24.59
N PHE A 161 -16.51 7.13 -24.68
CA PHE A 161 -15.39 6.30 -25.02
C PHE A 161 -15.65 5.48 -26.29
N LYS A 162 -14.64 5.42 -27.18
CA LYS A 162 -14.60 4.59 -28.36
C LYS A 162 -13.55 3.49 -28.17
N ASP A 163 -13.91 2.22 -28.37
CA ASP A 163 -12.92 1.12 -28.40
C ASP A 163 -11.99 1.27 -29.60
N VAL A 164 -10.70 1.47 -29.33
CA VAL A 164 -9.62 1.61 -30.33
C VAL A 164 -8.58 0.49 -30.22
N THR A 165 -8.86 -0.55 -29.43
CA THR A 165 -7.92 -1.65 -29.12
C THR A 165 -7.28 -2.27 -30.37
N LEU A 166 -8.09 -2.59 -31.38
CA LEU A 166 -7.61 -3.20 -32.61
C LEU A 166 -6.82 -2.20 -33.46
N GLU A 167 -7.32 -0.98 -33.56
CA GLU A 167 -6.69 0.11 -34.31
C GLU A 167 -5.28 0.42 -33.78
N MET A 168 -5.17 0.43 -32.45
CA MET A 168 -3.93 0.74 -31.72
C MET A 168 -3.00 -0.48 -31.51
N GLY A 169 -3.30 -1.65 -32.09
CA GLY A 169 -2.40 -2.81 -32.04
C GLY A 169 -2.39 -3.56 -30.69
N LEU A 170 -3.33 -3.28 -29.79
CA LEU A 170 -3.43 -3.91 -28.47
C LEU A 170 -4.37 -5.13 -28.44
N HIS A 171 -4.74 -5.66 -29.63
CA HIS A 171 -5.55 -6.88 -29.71
C HIS A 171 -4.68 -8.12 -29.43
N VAL A 172 -4.43 -8.39 -28.16
CA VAL A 172 -3.53 -9.45 -27.67
C VAL A 172 -4.24 -10.41 -26.71
N SER A 173 -3.70 -11.63 -26.63
CA SER A 173 -4.18 -12.67 -25.72
C SER A 173 -3.10 -12.97 -24.69
N LEU A 174 -3.37 -12.70 -23.42
CA LEU A 174 -2.50 -12.97 -22.27
C LEU A 174 -3.36 -13.16 -20.99
N TYR A 175 -2.80 -13.76 -19.98
CA TYR A 175 -3.45 -13.79 -18.67
C TYR A 175 -3.05 -12.53 -17.89
N GLY A 176 -3.63 -11.38 -18.27
CA GLY A 176 -3.26 -10.07 -17.76
C GLY A 176 -3.67 -9.84 -16.31
N MET A 177 -2.86 -9.09 -15.61
CA MET A 177 -3.06 -8.69 -14.21
C MET A 177 -3.14 -7.18 -14.07
N GLY A 178 -2.02 -6.50 -14.08
CA GLY A 178 -1.89 -5.06 -13.85
C GLY A 178 -1.31 -4.30 -15.04
N VAL A 179 -1.23 -3.00 -14.89
CA VAL A 179 -0.71 -2.07 -15.90
C VAL A 179 0.13 -0.97 -15.26
N ALA A 180 1.17 -0.53 -15.97
CA ALA A 180 1.94 0.68 -15.69
C ALA A 180 2.07 1.51 -16.98
N CYS A 181 1.68 2.78 -16.90
CA CYS A 181 1.76 3.76 -17.98
C CYS A 181 2.92 4.72 -17.72
N GLY A 182 3.83 4.92 -18.68
CA GLY A 182 4.98 5.80 -18.53
C GLY A 182 5.76 5.97 -19.84
N ASP A 183 6.32 7.14 -20.06
CA ASP A 183 7.21 7.44 -21.20
C ASP A 183 8.63 6.97 -20.82
N TYR A 184 8.92 5.68 -21.09
CA TYR A 184 10.19 5.08 -20.66
C TYR A 184 11.38 5.42 -21.56
N ASP A 185 11.14 5.86 -22.80
CA ASP A 185 12.22 6.20 -23.73
C ASP A 185 12.34 7.71 -24.01
N ASN A 186 11.61 8.53 -23.25
CA ASN A 186 11.66 9.98 -23.26
C ASN A 186 11.31 10.59 -24.63
N ASP A 187 10.39 9.94 -25.38
CA ASP A 187 9.96 10.42 -26.70
C ASP A 187 8.68 11.28 -26.65
N GLY A 188 8.12 11.51 -25.47
CA GLY A 188 6.94 12.33 -25.21
C GLY A 188 5.62 11.60 -25.38
N ARG A 189 5.62 10.29 -25.54
CA ARG A 189 4.43 9.44 -25.64
C ARG A 189 4.39 8.42 -24.50
N VAL A 190 3.21 8.16 -23.99
CA VAL A 190 3.02 7.22 -22.88
C VAL A 190 3.03 5.79 -23.41
N ASP A 191 3.95 4.97 -22.89
CA ASP A 191 4.09 3.55 -23.18
C ASP A 191 3.36 2.71 -22.12
N LEU A 192 3.18 1.40 -22.42
CA LEU A 192 2.42 0.49 -21.57
C LEU A 192 3.24 -0.73 -21.17
N PHE A 193 3.32 -0.99 -19.87
CA PHE A 193 3.75 -2.29 -19.37
C PHE A 193 2.55 -3.05 -18.79
N ILE A 194 2.37 -4.30 -19.20
CA ILE A 194 1.28 -5.18 -18.72
C ILE A 194 1.90 -6.36 -17.97
N SER A 195 1.60 -6.46 -16.69
CA SER A 195 1.96 -7.62 -15.90
C SER A 195 0.99 -8.78 -16.14
N ALA A 196 1.47 -10.01 -16.06
CA ALA A 196 0.69 -11.19 -16.39
C ALA A 196 1.10 -12.44 -15.58
N LEU A 197 0.22 -13.43 -15.55
CA LEU A 197 0.62 -14.80 -15.26
C LEU A 197 1.26 -15.37 -16.53
N GLY A 198 2.57 -15.60 -16.46
CA GLY A 198 3.42 -15.91 -17.61
C GLY A 198 4.23 -14.69 -18.07
N THR A 199 4.42 -14.54 -19.37
CA THR A 199 5.27 -13.48 -19.93
C THR A 199 4.57 -12.12 -19.86
N ASN A 200 5.19 -11.16 -19.19
CA ASN A 200 4.78 -9.75 -19.20
C ASN A 200 4.94 -9.14 -20.61
N ARG A 201 4.35 -7.98 -20.85
CA ARG A 201 4.44 -7.26 -22.12
C ARG A 201 4.82 -5.80 -21.92
N LEU A 202 5.77 -5.32 -22.71
CA LEU A 202 6.07 -3.90 -22.88
C LEU A 202 5.65 -3.47 -24.30
N PHE A 203 4.77 -2.50 -24.36
CA PHE A 203 4.30 -1.91 -25.62
C PHE A 203 4.81 -0.48 -25.73
N LYS A 204 5.59 -0.21 -26.78
CA LYS A 204 6.00 1.14 -27.14
C LYS A 204 4.89 1.83 -27.94
N ASN A 205 4.60 3.07 -27.58
CA ASN A 205 3.68 3.94 -28.32
C ASN A 205 4.40 4.65 -29.47
N GLU A 206 4.08 4.29 -30.70
CA GLU A 206 4.65 4.95 -31.92
C GLU A 206 3.77 6.11 -32.43
N GLY A 207 2.71 6.46 -31.65
CA GLY A 207 1.74 7.52 -31.97
C GLY A 207 0.54 7.01 -32.75
N ASP A 208 0.74 6.24 -33.81
CA ASP A 208 -0.32 5.63 -34.61
C ASP A 208 -0.73 4.22 -34.11
N ARG A 209 0.09 3.59 -33.29
CA ARG A 209 -0.17 2.29 -32.63
C ARG A 209 0.86 1.96 -31.59
N PHE A 210 0.53 0.97 -30.76
CA PHE A 210 1.45 0.32 -29.83
C PHE A 210 2.14 -0.87 -30.50
N ILE A 211 3.45 -1.04 -30.25
CA ILE A 211 4.27 -2.14 -30.76
C ILE A 211 4.84 -2.92 -29.56
N ASP A 212 4.67 -4.25 -29.57
CA ASP A 212 5.29 -5.14 -28.58
C ASP A 212 6.81 -5.15 -28.74
N VAL A 213 7.51 -4.55 -27.79
CA VAL A 213 8.98 -4.48 -27.74
C VAL A 213 9.58 -5.32 -26.61
N THR A 214 8.77 -6.14 -25.96
CA THR A 214 9.11 -6.94 -24.75
C THR A 214 10.45 -7.67 -24.87
N THR A 215 10.63 -8.43 -25.96
CA THR A 215 11.86 -9.21 -26.19
C THR A 215 13.07 -8.31 -26.46
N GLN A 216 12.87 -7.21 -27.21
CA GLN A 216 13.94 -6.26 -27.56
C GLN A 216 14.42 -5.50 -26.33
N ALA A 217 13.49 -5.14 -25.45
CA ALA A 217 13.74 -4.45 -24.20
C ALA A 217 14.32 -5.36 -23.10
N GLY A 218 14.16 -6.68 -23.22
CA GLY A 218 14.60 -7.64 -22.18
C GLY A 218 13.66 -7.74 -20.98
N MET A 219 12.36 -7.43 -21.15
CA MET A 219 11.42 -7.27 -20.04
C MET A 219 10.32 -8.34 -19.92
N GLY A 220 10.43 -9.45 -20.66
CA GLY A 220 9.41 -10.49 -20.64
C GLY A 220 9.25 -11.23 -19.30
N GLY A 221 10.23 -11.12 -18.42
CA GLY A 221 10.28 -11.93 -17.21
C GLY A 221 10.53 -13.41 -17.52
N PHE A 222 9.98 -14.28 -16.68
CA PHE A 222 10.07 -15.74 -16.88
C PHE A 222 8.67 -16.31 -17.12
N GLU A 223 8.54 -17.31 -17.98
CA GLU A 223 7.26 -17.90 -18.39
C GLU A 223 6.38 -18.44 -17.24
N ASN A 224 6.96 -18.69 -16.07
CA ASN A 224 6.26 -19.27 -14.91
C ASN A 224 6.01 -18.24 -13.79
N LEU A 225 6.25 -16.95 -14.02
CA LEU A 225 5.99 -15.93 -13.03
C LEU A 225 4.50 -15.57 -13.00
N TRP A 226 4.05 -15.19 -11.82
CA TRP A 226 2.78 -14.54 -11.63
C TRP A 226 3.04 -13.11 -11.17
N SER A 227 3.20 -12.22 -12.14
CA SER A 227 3.39 -10.78 -11.90
C SER A 227 2.05 -10.11 -11.57
N THR A 228 2.08 -9.13 -10.66
CA THR A 228 0.91 -8.41 -10.14
C THR A 228 1.06 -6.91 -10.36
N SER A 229 1.01 -6.07 -9.32
CA SER A 229 1.20 -4.63 -9.49
C SER A 229 2.58 -4.30 -10.07
N CYS A 230 2.61 -3.27 -10.89
CA CYS A 230 3.83 -2.74 -11.49
C CYS A 230 3.76 -1.21 -11.53
N GLY A 231 4.90 -0.57 -11.56
CA GLY A 231 4.95 0.89 -11.57
C GLY A 231 6.28 1.43 -12.06
N TRP A 232 6.19 2.54 -12.79
CA TRP A 232 7.34 3.31 -13.26
C TRP A 232 7.76 4.30 -12.18
N PHE A 233 9.08 4.46 -12.00
CA PHE A 233 9.69 5.46 -11.14
C PHE A 233 11.16 5.65 -11.52
N ASP A 234 11.74 6.75 -11.17
CA ASP A 234 13.15 7.04 -11.37
C ASP A 234 13.86 6.82 -10.02
N TYR A 235 14.44 5.61 -9.80
CA TYR A 235 14.97 5.23 -8.49
C TYR A 235 16.34 5.82 -8.19
N ASP A 236 17.14 6.16 -9.23
CA ASP A 236 18.51 6.67 -9.10
C ASP A 236 18.65 8.13 -9.59
N ARG A 237 17.53 8.74 -10.01
CA ARG A 237 17.40 10.14 -10.42
C ARG A 237 18.25 10.49 -11.65
N ASP A 238 18.36 9.56 -12.59
CA ASP A 238 19.05 9.79 -13.86
C ASP A 238 18.14 10.36 -14.95
N GLY A 239 16.83 10.44 -14.71
CA GLY A 239 15.80 10.98 -15.59
C GLY A 239 15.16 9.95 -16.52
N ASP A 240 15.65 8.72 -16.53
CA ASP A 240 15.04 7.61 -17.24
C ASP A 240 14.11 6.83 -16.28
N LEU A 241 12.95 6.41 -16.75
CA LEU A 241 12.01 5.66 -15.93
C LEU A 241 12.43 4.19 -15.82
N ASP A 242 12.59 3.73 -14.58
CA ASP A 242 12.80 2.34 -14.20
C ASP A 242 11.48 1.66 -13.88
N LEU A 243 11.45 0.34 -13.89
CA LEU A 243 10.22 -0.41 -13.60
C LEU A 243 10.38 -1.38 -12.45
N LEU A 244 9.48 -1.28 -11.47
CA LEU A 244 9.29 -2.33 -10.47
C LEU A 244 8.08 -3.18 -10.80
N VAL A 245 8.25 -4.51 -10.76
CA VAL A 245 7.20 -5.51 -11.00
C VAL A 245 7.09 -6.40 -9.77
N CYS A 246 5.96 -6.35 -9.11
CA CYS A 246 5.61 -7.25 -8.02
C CYS A 246 5.30 -8.65 -8.55
N ASN A 247 5.66 -9.69 -7.79
CA ASN A 247 5.29 -11.07 -8.07
C ASN A 247 4.60 -11.68 -6.85
N TYR A 248 3.66 -12.58 -7.09
CA TYR A 248 2.83 -13.15 -6.03
C TYR A 248 3.42 -14.46 -5.49
N VAL A 249 3.12 -15.57 -6.13
CA VAL A 249 3.53 -16.91 -5.67
C VAL A 249 4.01 -17.79 -6.83
N GLU A 250 4.82 -18.80 -6.53
CA GLU A 250 5.08 -19.90 -7.46
C GLU A 250 3.79 -20.68 -7.67
N TRP A 251 3.19 -20.52 -8.83
CA TRP A 251 1.92 -21.16 -9.14
C TRP A 251 2.03 -22.14 -10.29
N SER A 252 1.38 -23.29 -10.16
CA SER A 252 1.05 -24.18 -11.28
C SER A 252 -0.33 -24.78 -11.07
N ARG A 253 -1.00 -25.12 -12.17
CA ARG A 253 -2.32 -25.75 -12.14
C ARG A 253 -2.31 -27.05 -11.34
N GLU A 254 -1.28 -27.88 -11.54
CA GLU A 254 -1.12 -29.18 -10.89
C GLU A 254 -1.01 -29.02 -9.38
N PHE A 255 -0.19 -28.07 -8.93
CA PHE A 255 0.00 -27.81 -7.51
C PHE A 255 -1.26 -27.24 -6.87
N ASP A 256 -1.92 -26.26 -7.51
CA ASP A 256 -3.16 -25.66 -7.03
C ASP A 256 -4.27 -26.71 -6.88
N ARG A 257 -4.45 -27.56 -7.90
CA ARG A 257 -5.43 -28.65 -7.84
C ARG A 257 -5.11 -29.70 -6.77
N ALA A 258 -3.84 -30.00 -6.55
CA ALA A 258 -3.38 -30.97 -5.56
C ALA A 258 -3.68 -30.51 -4.12
N GLN A 259 -3.80 -29.19 -3.86
CA GLN A 259 -4.20 -28.65 -2.55
C GLN A 259 -5.58 -29.14 -2.12
N ASN A 260 -6.48 -29.35 -3.06
CA ASN A 260 -7.83 -29.89 -2.88
C ASN A 260 -8.63 -29.24 -1.73
N PHE A 261 -8.54 -27.92 -1.58
CA PHE A 261 -9.33 -27.17 -0.59
C PHE A 261 -10.83 -27.32 -0.85
N THR A 262 -11.59 -27.47 0.22
CA THR A 262 -13.05 -27.58 0.15
C THR A 262 -13.71 -26.73 1.23
N LEU A 263 -14.85 -26.16 0.89
CA LEU A 263 -15.80 -25.57 1.83
C LEU A 263 -16.64 -26.66 2.51
N LYS A 264 -17.47 -26.27 3.48
CA LYS A 264 -18.45 -27.14 4.13
C LYS A 264 -19.35 -27.80 3.05
N GLY A 265 -19.47 -29.14 3.12
CA GLY A 265 -20.23 -29.91 2.11
C GLY A 265 -19.39 -30.46 0.95
N GLY A 266 -18.07 -30.29 0.97
CA GLY A 266 -17.16 -30.84 -0.05
C GLY A 266 -17.11 -30.03 -1.35
N ILE A 267 -17.63 -28.81 -1.36
CA ILE A 267 -17.52 -27.87 -2.49
C ILE A 267 -16.08 -27.42 -2.61
N ARG A 268 -15.47 -27.53 -3.81
CA ARG A 268 -14.10 -27.06 -4.03
C ARG A 268 -13.99 -25.55 -3.75
N ALA A 269 -12.93 -25.16 -3.07
CA ALA A 269 -12.56 -23.80 -2.76
C ALA A 269 -11.27 -23.39 -3.45
N TYR A 270 -11.01 -22.10 -3.56
CA TYR A 270 -9.74 -21.55 -4.05
C TYR A 270 -8.58 -21.91 -3.11
N GLY A 271 -7.36 -22.04 -3.66
CA GLY A 271 -6.13 -22.28 -2.94
C GLY A 271 -5.83 -21.16 -1.93
N ARG A 272 -5.10 -21.51 -0.86
CA ARG A 272 -4.66 -20.51 0.13
C ARG A 272 -3.23 -20.08 -0.16
N PRO A 273 -2.93 -18.77 -0.18
CA PRO A 273 -1.59 -18.26 -0.51
C PRO A 273 -0.49 -18.76 0.43
N GLN A 274 -0.83 -19.13 1.68
CA GLN A 274 0.13 -19.66 2.65
C GLN A 274 0.81 -20.97 2.18
N ASN A 275 0.16 -21.73 1.31
CA ASN A 275 0.66 -23.02 0.84
C ASN A 275 1.61 -22.90 -0.36
N PHE A 276 1.70 -21.74 -0.97
CA PHE A 276 2.57 -21.47 -2.11
C PHE A 276 3.84 -20.75 -1.65
N ASN A 277 4.97 -21.01 -2.31
CA ASN A 277 6.18 -20.23 -2.11
C ASN A 277 5.99 -18.82 -2.66
N GLY A 278 6.62 -17.83 -2.02
CA GLY A 278 6.68 -16.48 -2.52
C GLY A 278 7.66 -16.32 -3.68
N VAL A 279 7.53 -15.21 -4.41
CA VAL A 279 8.41 -14.84 -5.53
C VAL A 279 8.87 -13.40 -5.35
N PRO A 280 10.20 -13.09 -5.42
CA PRO A 280 10.68 -11.73 -5.24
C PRO A 280 10.12 -10.77 -6.29
N PRO A 281 9.99 -9.47 -5.97
CA PRO A 281 9.74 -8.45 -6.97
C PRO A 281 10.94 -8.32 -7.91
N LEU A 282 10.71 -7.81 -9.12
CA LEU A 282 11.74 -7.54 -10.13
C LEU A 282 11.90 -6.04 -10.34
N LEU A 283 13.13 -5.55 -10.21
CA LEU A 283 13.51 -4.19 -10.55
C LEU A 283 14.29 -4.21 -11.87
N TYR A 284 13.77 -3.51 -12.85
CA TYR A 284 14.37 -3.33 -14.17
C TYR A 284 14.93 -1.92 -14.29
N GLN A 285 16.25 -1.81 -14.32
CA GLN A 285 16.94 -0.54 -14.56
C GLN A 285 16.93 -0.21 -16.04
N ASN A 286 16.48 0.99 -16.39
CA ASN A 286 16.55 1.54 -17.75
C ASN A 286 18.00 1.86 -18.11
N GLN A 287 18.41 1.52 -19.32
CA GLN A 287 19.76 1.79 -19.83
C GLN A 287 19.81 3.00 -20.77
N GLY A 288 18.73 3.79 -20.89
CA GLY A 288 18.61 4.96 -21.76
C GLY A 288 18.65 4.65 -23.28
N ASN A 289 18.46 3.41 -23.68
CA ASN A 289 18.55 2.96 -25.07
C ASN A 289 17.42 1.99 -25.47
N GLY A 290 16.30 2.02 -24.73
CA GLY A 290 15.16 1.12 -24.91
C GLY A 290 15.39 -0.30 -24.42
N ARG A 291 16.43 -0.53 -23.60
CA ARG A 291 16.74 -1.81 -22.96
C ARG A 291 16.80 -1.67 -21.47
N PHE A 292 16.45 -2.75 -20.79
CA PHE A 292 16.44 -2.83 -19.35
C PHE A 292 17.35 -3.97 -18.85
N THR A 293 17.89 -3.77 -17.67
CA THR A 293 18.68 -4.79 -16.95
C THR A 293 17.96 -5.11 -15.65
N GLU A 294 17.69 -6.39 -15.38
CA GLU A 294 17.13 -6.85 -14.11
C GLU A 294 18.22 -6.80 -13.03
N ILE A 295 17.97 -6.05 -11.94
CA ILE A 295 18.93 -5.77 -10.87
C ILE A 295 18.41 -6.05 -9.45
N SER A 296 17.29 -6.74 -9.28
CA SER A 296 16.60 -6.91 -7.99
C SER A 296 17.48 -7.47 -6.87
N GLU A 297 18.33 -8.45 -7.18
CA GLU A 297 19.26 -9.04 -6.21
C GLU A 297 20.35 -8.04 -5.82
N GLN A 298 20.90 -7.31 -6.78
CA GLN A 298 21.93 -6.28 -6.57
C GLN A 298 21.35 -5.09 -5.79
N ALA A 299 20.11 -4.73 -6.09
CA ALA A 299 19.37 -3.67 -5.41
C ALA A 299 18.90 -4.03 -4.00
N GLY A 300 19.02 -5.30 -3.57
CA GLY A 300 18.64 -5.73 -2.21
C GLY A 300 17.15 -6.02 -2.03
N LEU A 301 16.37 -6.23 -3.11
CA LEU A 301 14.92 -6.46 -3.02
C LEU A 301 14.55 -7.94 -2.75
N LYS A 302 15.51 -8.85 -2.76
CA LYS A 302 15.29 -10.28 -2.57
C LYS A 302 15.33 -10.65 -1.08
N ILE A 303 14.20 -10.58 -0.41
CA ILE A 303 14.08 -10.97 0.99
C ILE A 303 13.77 -12.45 1.12
N LEU A 304 14.61 -13.18 1.85
CA LEU A 304 14.49 -14.62 2.07
C LEU A 304 14.10 -14.92 3.52
N THR A 305 13.33 -15.99 3.73
CA THR A 305 13.09 -16.52 5.07
C THR A 305 14.38 -17.08 5.65
N SER A 306 14.78 -16.62 6.83
CA SER A 306 16.03 -17.03 7.47
C SER A 306 16.13 -18.55 7.76
N ALA A 307 14.98 -19.20 7.96
CA ALA A 307 14.92 -20.63 8.30
C ALA A 307 15.06 -21.55 7.08
N THR A 308 14.53 -21.16 5.92
CA THR A 308 14.41 -22.05 4.74
C THR A 308 15.11 -21.53 3.49
N GLY A 309 15.48 -20.24 3.47
CA GLY A 309 16.03 -19.60 2.27
C GLY A 309 15.01 -19.41 1.13
N VAL A 310 13.72 -19.65 1.39
CA VAL A 310 12.64 -19.41 0.41
C VAL A 310 12.31 -17.93 0.36
N PRO A 311 12.03 -17.34 -0.82
CA PRO A 311 11.58 -15.96 -0.92
C PRO A 311 10.33 -15.70 -0.08
N LEU A 312 10.33 -14.59 0.65
CA LEU A 312 9.24 -14.22 1.56
C LEU A 312 8.10 -13.51 0.85
N ALA A 313 8.42 -12.74 -0.20
CA ALA A 313 7.48 -11.87 -0.91
C ALA A 313 6.27 -12.64 -1.47
N LYS A 314 5.06 -12.08 -1.25
CA LYS A 314 3.80 -12.46 -1.91
C LYS A 314 3.07 -11.17 -2.28
N SER A 315 3.67 -10.45 -3.22
CA SER A 315 3.40 -9.04 -3.44
C SER A 315 2.15 -8.83 -4.28
N LEU A 316 1.27 -7.94 -3.84
CA LEU A 316 0.03 -7.60 -4.53
C LEU A 316 -0.11 -6.11 -4.83
N GLY A 317 0.16 -5.21 -3.90
CA GLY A 317 0.09 -3.77 -4.08
C GLY A 317 1.47 -3.11 -4.05
N LEU A 318 1.57 -1.95 -4.69
CA LEU A 318 2.79 -1.20 -4.87
C LEU A 318 2.50 0.30 -4.81
N ASN A 319 3.36 1.03 -4.11
CA ASN A 319 3.38 2.50 -4.16
C ASN A 319 4.81 3.02 -3.94
N PHE A 320 5.09 4.21 -4.44
CA PHE A 320 6.36 4.91 -4.29
C PHE A 320 6.16 6.21 -3.55
N TYR A 321 7.02 6.49 -2.57
CA TYR A 321 6.98 7.74 -1.82
C TYR A 321 8.35 8.04 -1.22
N ASP A 322 8.73 9.30 -1.14
CA ASP A 322 9.93 9.77 -0.44
C ASP A 322 9.58 10.00 1.04
N PHE A 323 9.75 8.97 1.89
CA PHE A 323 9.28 8.98 3.27
C PHE A 323 10.12 9.85 4.20
N ASP A 324 11.42 9.95 3.98
CA ASP A 324 12.33 10.77 4.80
C ASP A 324 12.63 12.14 4.18
N GLN A 325 12.04 12.43 3.02
CA GLN A 325 12.14 13.66 2.25
C GLN A 325 13.60 13.98 1.86
N ASP A 326 14.33 12.96 1.46
CA ASP A 326 15.72 13.06 1.02
C ASP A 326 15.86 13.25 -0.50
N GLY A 327 14.75 13.22 -1.21
CA GLY A 327 14.61 13.40 -2.65
C GLY A 327 14.68 12.12 -3.46
N PHE A 328 14.84 10.95 -2.84
CA PHE A 328 14.82 9.66 -3.50
C PHE A 328 13.55 8.90 -3.14
N LEU A 329 12.91 8.29 -4.13
CA LEU A 329 11.70 7.51 -3.89
C LEU A 329 12.06 6.18 -3.22
N ASP A 330 11.34 5.88 -2.13
CA ASP A 330 11.31 4.58 -1.48
C ASP A 330 10.20 3.72 -2.07
N ILE A 331 10.20 2.42 -1.77
CA ILE A 331 9.25 1.45 -2.31
C ILE A 331 8.44 0.85 -1.16
N PHE A 332 7.11 0.92 -1.24
CA PHE A 332 6.23 0.18 -0.35
C PHE A 332 5.53 -0.94 -1.11
N ILE A 333 5.65 -2.17 -0.62
CA ILE A 333 5.01 -3.36 -1.19
C ILE A 333 4.11 -4.01 -0.15
N THR A 334 2.84 -4.18 -0.48
CA THR A 334 1.92 -4.98 0.33
C THR A 334 2.02 -6.45 -0.04
N ASN A 335 2.07 -7.30 0.96
CA ASN A 335 2.19 -8.74 0.80
C ASN A 335 1.00 -9.48 1.41
N ASP A 336 0.50 -10.47 0.71
CA ASP A 336 -0.59 -11.32 1.19
C ASP A 336 -0.09 -12.38 2.17
N THR A 337 -0.58 -12.35 3.41
CA THR A 337 -0.31 -13.34 4.47
C THR A 337 1.15 -13.45 4.94
N VAL A 338 2.00 -12.52 4.53
CA VAL A 338 3.37 -12.33 5.04
C VAL A 338 3.59 -10.84 5.33
N GLN A 339 4.69 -10.47 5.98
CA GLN A 339 4.97 -9.07 6.29
C GLN A 339 4.98 -8.18 5.05
N ASN A 340 4.47 -6.95 5.19
CA ASN A 340 4.68 -5.92 4.16
C ASN A 340 6.15 -5.51 4.11
N PHE A 341 6.57 -4.93 2.98
CA PHE A 341 7.91 -4.39 2.83
C PHE A 341 7.88 -2.88 2.65
N LEU A 342 8.83 -2.22 3.31
CA LEU A 342 9.22 -0.84 3.08
C LEU A 342 10.72 -0.82 2.77
N PHE A 343 11.05 -0.61 1.52
CA PHE A 343 12.43 -0.54 1.05
C PHE A 343 12.89 0.90 0.99
N HIS A 344 13.77 1.28 1.92
CA HIS A 344 14.36 2.60 1.97
C HIS A 344 15.53 2.72 0.99
N ASN A 345 15.49 3.71 0.12
CA ASN A 345 16.51 3.97 -0.90
C ASN A 345 17.81 4.51 -0.28
N GLN A 346 18.92 3.81 -0.52
CA GLN A 346 20.23 4.18 0.04
C GLN A 346 21.02 5.16 -0.83
N LYS A 347 20.43 5.73 -1.91
CA LYS A 347 21.06 6.70 -2.85
C LYS A 347 22.29 6.18 -3.58
N ASN A 348 22.49 4.89 -3.58
CA ASN A 348 23.66 4.22 -4.18
C ASN A 348 23.24 3.07 -5.11
N GLY A 349 21.98 3.04 -5.51
CA GLY A 349 21.38 1.98 -6.33
C GLY A 349 20.93 0.76 -5.54
N THR A 350 20.92 0.82 -4.20
CA THR A 350 20.45 -0.27 -3.33
C THR A 350 19.38 0.20 -2.37
N PHE A 351 18.59 -0.76 -1.86
CA PHE A 351 17.53 -0.55 -0.89
C PHE A 351 17.76 -1.38 0.37
N THR A 352 17.27 -0.88 1.50
CA THR A 352 17.25 -1.61 2.78
C THR A 352 15.81 -1.80 3.23
N GLU A 353 15.40 -3.04 3.54
CA GLU A 353 14.07 -3.34 4.06
C GLU A 353 13.96 -2.87 5.53
N VAL A 354 12.97 -2.00 5.81
CA VAL A 354 12.81 -1.33 7.11
C VAL A 354 11.39 -1.41 7.67
N ALA A 355 10.46 -2.14 7.05
CA ALA A 355 9.04 -2.14 7.44
C ALA A 355 8.81 -2.54 8.90
N ALA A 356 9.58 -3.51 9.41
CA ALA A 356 9.43 -3.98 10.79
C ALA A 356 9.81 -2.92 11.81
N ILE A 357 10.91 -2.21 11.59
CA ILE A 357 11.35 -1.12 12.48
C ILE A 357 10.51 0.15 12.30
N SER A 358 9.89 0.32 11.14
CA SER A 358 8.98 1.42 10.83
C SER A 358 7.54 1.20 11.33
N GLY A 359 7.22 -0.01 11.82
CA GLY A 359 5.89 -0.33 12.37
C GLY A 359 4.81 -0.62 11.31
N VAL A 360 5.19 -0.93 10.05
CA VAL A 360 4.25 -1.19 8.95
C VAL A 360 4.29 -2.62 8.39
N ALA A 361 5.18 -3.47 8.91
CA ALA A 361 5.31 -4.87 8.48
C ALA A 361 4.11 -5.73 8.88
N PHE A 362 3.54 -5.46 10.05
CA PHE A 362 2.51 -6.26 10.71
C PHE A 362 1.42 -5.36 11.30
N ASP A 363 0.30 -5.96 11.69
CA ASP A 363 -0.71 -5.26 12.48
C ASP A 363 -0.25 -5.03 13.94
N MET A 364 -1.07 -4.34 14.73
CA MET A 364 -0.75 -4.02 16.12
C MET A 364 -0.62 -5.25 17.05
N ASP A 365 -1.12 -6.40 16.61
CA ASP A 365 -1.02 -7.68 17.31
C ASP A 365 0.18 -8.52 16.83
N GLY A 366 0.96 -8.02 15.85
CA GLY A 366 2.11 -8.70 15.26
C GLY A 366 1.76 -9.73 14.19
N ASN A 367 0.54 -9.70 13.63
CA ASN A 367 0.11 -10.62 12.57
C ASN A 367 0.34 -10.00 11.19
N ALA A 368 0.77 -10.83 10.24
CA ALA A 368 0.69 -10.50 8.82
C ALA A 368 -0.76 -10.59 8.36
N ARG A 369 -1.23 -9.58 7.61
CA ARG A 369 -2.57 -9.53 7.03
C ARG A 369 -2.55 -10.00 5.58
N GLY A 370 -3.72 -10.31 5.02
CA GLY A 370 -3.90 -10.47 3.58
C GLY A 370 -3.98 -9.10 2.91
N ALA A 371 -2.83 -8.44 2.79
CA ALA A 371 -2.73 -7.08 2.28
C ALA A 371 -2.72 -7.07 0.75
N MET A 372 -3.51 -6.17 0.13
CA MET A 372 -3.72 -6.10 -1.32
C MET A 372 -3.37 -4.71 -1.86
N GLY A 373 -4.35 -3.89 -2.18
CA GLY A 373 -4.11 -2.55 -2.69
C GLY A 373 -3.59 -1.58 -1.63
N ILE A 374 -2.92 -0.53 -2.09
CA ILE A 374 -2.29 0.48 -1.24
C ILE A 374 -2.40 1.86 -1.85
N ASP A 375 -2.52 2.88 -1.02
CA ASP A 375 -2.23 4.26 -1.39
C ASP A 375 -1.55 5.02 -0.25
N ILE A 376 -0.75 6.03 -0.62
CA ILE A 376 0.05 6.83 0.29
C ILE A 376 -0.19 8.30 -0.01
N ALA A 377 -0.66 9.06 0.98
CA ALA A 377 -0.93 10.48 0.79
C ALA A 377 -0.85 11.30 2.09
N PRO A 378 -0.50 12.60 2.00
CA PRO A 378 -0.60 13.55 3.12
C PRO A 378 -2.06 14.00 3.28
N PHE A 379 -2.91 13.16 3.88
CA PHE A 379 -4.37 13.32 3.89
C PHE A 379 -4.90 14.37 4.88
N ARG A 380 -4.09 14.81 5.87
CA ARG A 380 -4.51 15.75 6.92
C ARG A 380 -4.14 17.19 6.68
N ASN A 381 -3.58 17.58 5.56
CA ASN A 381 -3.14 18.96 5.27
C ASN A 381 -2.28 19.63 6.39
N ASN A 382 -1.68 18.83 7.28
CA ASN A 382 -0.81 19.28 8.37
C ASN A 382 0.57 18.60 8.33
N GLY A 383 0.88 17.91 7.23
CA GLY A 383 2.12 17.13 7.05
C GLY A 383 2.04 15.68 7.52
N THR A 384 0.92 15.24 8.13
CA THR A 384 0.72 13.83 8.48
C THR A 384 0.57 12.99 7.21
N LEU A 385 1.45 12.02 7.04
CA LEU A 385 1.37 11.04 5.97
C LEU A 385 0.48 9.88 6.41
N GLY A 386 -0.39 9.41 5.50
CA GLY A 386 -1.21 8.21 5.68
C GLY A 386 -0.88 7.15 4.65
N ILE A 387 -0.82 5.90 5.10
CA ILE A 387 -0.72 4.71 4.26
C ILE A 387 -1.99 3.90 4.47
N ALA A 388 -2.86 3.86 3.47
CA ALA A 388 -4.07 3.04 3.49
C ALA A 388 -3.82 1.71 2.77
N ILE A 389 -4.18 0.59 3.41
CA ILE A 389 -4.00 -0.75 2.84
C ILE A 389 -5.31 -1.53 2.94
N GLY A 390 -5.80 -1.99 1.77
CA GLY A 390 -6.91 -2.92 1.68
C GLY A 390 -6.52 -4.32 2.13
N ASN A 391 -7.33 -4.93 3.00
CA ASN A 391 -7.03 -6.23 3.59
C ASN A 391 -8.15 -7.25 3.33
N PHE A 392 -7.85 -8.52 3.62
CA PHE A 392 -8.78 -9.63 3.50
C PHE A 392 -9.95 -9.49 4.49
N ALA A 393 -11.07 -10.12 4.16
CA ALA A 393 -12.27 -10.15 5.01
C ALA A 393 -11.97 -10.63 6.44
N ASN A 394 -12.59 -9.99 7.43
CA ASN A 394 -12.33 -10.09 8.88
C ASN A 394 -11.03 -9.41 9.36
N GLU A 395 -10.25 -8.86 8.45
CA GLU A 395 -9.12 -7.98 8.72
C GLU A 395 -9.53 -6.56 8.31
N MET A 396 -9.32 -5.59 9.15
CA MET A 396 -9.72 -4.20 8.85
C MET A 396 -8.78 -3.59 7.82
N THR A 397 -9.28 -2.67 6.98
CA THR A 397 -8.41 -1.75 6.23
C THR A 397 -7.45 -1.09 7.20
N ALA A 398 -6.15 -1.10 6.92
CA ALA A 398 -5.17 -0.42 7.74
C ALA A 398 -5.06 1.06 7.36
N LEU A 399 -4.77 1.91 8.33
CA LEU A 399 -4.39 3.31 8.12
C LEU A 399 -3.18 3.61 9.01
N TYR A 400 -1.99 3.39 8.48
CA TYR A 400 -0.77 3.75 9.18
C TYR A 400 -0.50 5.24 8.99
N THR A 401 -0.24 5.95 10.09
CA THR A 401 0.02 7.40 10.06
C THR A 401 1.39 7.72 10.65
N SER A 402 2.06 8.72 10.06
CA SER A 402 3.29 9.30 10.57
C SER A 402 3.18 10.82 10.60
N PRO A 403 3.52 11.48 11.72
CA PRO A 403 3.40 12.93 11.85
C PRO A 403 4.51 13.72 11.14
N GLY A 404 5.49 13.08 10.52
CA GLY A 404 6.64 13.80 9.95
C GLY A 404 7.59 12.91 9.13
N LYS A 405 8.84 13.37 9.05
CA LYS A 405 9.92 12.73 8.26
C LYS A 405 10.50 11.45 8.89
N GLU A 406 10.06 11.12 10.08
CA GLU A 406 10.49 9.89 10.73
C GLU A 406 9.68 8.73 10.13
N MET A 407 10.35 7.74 9.60
CA MET A 407 9.74 6.52 9.05
C MET A 407 9.22 5.62 10.19
N GLN A 408 8.35 6.20 11.05
CA GLN A 408 7.70 5.53 12.18
C GLN A 408 6.20 5.73 12.06
N PHE A 409 5.46 4.63 12.05
CA PHE A 409 4.04 4.64 11.77
C PHE A 409 3.24 3.93 12.86
N ILE A 410 2.00 4.37 13.03
CA ILE A 410 1.02 3.78 13.96
C ILE A 410 -0.26 3.52 13.17
N ASP A 411 -0.85 2.32 13.34
CA ASP A 411 -2.16 2.00 12.74
C ASP A 411 -3.29 2.73 13.50
N GLU A 412 -3.87 3.72 12.88
CA GLU A 412 -4.97 4.53 13.41
C GLU A 412 -6.35 4.17 12.81
N ALA A 413 -6.48 3.08 12.07
CA ALA A 413 -7.72 2.72 11.38
C ALA A 413 -8.93 2.65 12.32
N VAL A 414 -8.75 2.14 13.54
CA VAL A 414 -9.83 2.02 14.53
C VAL A 414 -10.21 3.39 15.10
N SER A 415 -9.23 4.19 15.49
CA SER A 415 -9.46 5.52 16.10
C SER A 415 -10.06 6.51 15.10
N ASN A 416 -9.73 6.37 13.83
CA ASN A 416 -10.21 7.25 12.76
C ASN A 416 -11.51 6.80 12.08
N GLY A 417 -12.11 5.67 12.52
CA GLY A 417 -13.44 5.24 12.07
C GLY A 417 -13.45 4.25 10.91
N LEU A 418 -12.31 3.97 10.28
CA LEU A 418 -12.23 3.03 9.15
C LEU A 418 -12.36 1.56 9.58
N GLY A 419 -11.66 1.17 10.65
CA GLY A 419 -11.49 -0.23 11.03
C GLY A 419 -12.80 -0.99 11.23
N PRO A 420 -13.73 -0.56 12.10
CA PRO A 420 -14.98 -1.28 12.33
C PRO A 420 -15.86 -1.41 11.10
N GLN A 421 -15.85 -0.41 10.21
CA GLN A 421 -16.68 -0.32 9.00
C GLN A 421 -16.17 -1.21 7.87
N THR A 422 -14.86 -1.47 7.81
CA THR A 422 -14.20 -2.27 6.75
C THR A 422 -14.01 -3.73 7.14
N ARG A 423 -14.24 -4.11 8.40
CA ARG A 423 -13.90 -5.44 8.91
C ARG A 423 -14.49 -6.60 8.12
N LEU A 424 -15.71 -6.47 7.61
CA LEU A 424 -16.35 -7.52 6.83
C LEU A 424 -16.09 -7.40 5.33
N ALA A 425 -15.54 -6.30 4.88
CA ALA A 425 -15.15 -6.11 3.50
C ALA A 425 -13.87 -6.88 3.18
N LEU A 426 -13.78 -7.40 1.96
CA LEU A 426 -12.56 -7.85 1.35
C LEU A 426 -12.16 -6.79 0.33
N THR A 427 -11.15 -5.99 0.66
CA THR A 427 -10.79 -4.78 -0.08
C THR A 427 -9.58 -5.02 -0.95
N PHE A 428 -9.74 -4.86 -2.27
CA PHE A 428 -8.63 -4.88 -3.23
C PHE A 428 -8.17 -3.46 -3.56
N GLY A 429 -8.90 -2.73 -4.38
CA GLY A 429 -8.56 -1.35 -4.72
C GLY A 429 -8.82 -0.41 -3.55
N VAL A 430 -7.86 0.44 -3.24
CA VAL A 430 -7.96 1.49 -2.21
C VAL A 430 -7.14 2.70 -2.63
N PHE A 431 -7.67 3.91 -2.47
CA PHE A 431 -6.93 5.14 -2.73
C PHE A 431 -7.56 6.34 -2.03
N PHE A 432 -6.71 7.35 -1.83
CA PHE A 432 -7.11 8.68 -1.38
C PHE A 432 -7.43 9.57 -2.57
N PHE A 433 -8.52 10.31 -2.51
CA PHE A 433 -8.89 11.35 -3.46
C PHE A 433 -9.83 12.36 -2.80
N ASP A 434 -9.97 13.54 -3.37
CA ASP A 434 -10.85 14.58 -2.85
C ASP A 434 -12.19 14.53 -3.61
N ALA A 435 -13.16 13.81 -3.05
CA ALA A 435 -14.40 13.48 -3.74
C ALA A 435 -15.40 14.64 -3.81
N ASP A 436 -15.37 15.56 -2.83
CA ASP A 436 -16.26 16.73 -2.75
C ASP A 436 -15.54 18.06 -2.97
N LEU A 437 -14.26 18.02 -3.33
CA LEU A 437 -13.41 19.19 -3.62
C LEU A 437 -13.26 20.15 -2.43
N ASP A 438 -13.36 19.66 -1.19
CA ASP A 438 -13.22 20.47 0.02
C ASP A 438 -11.77 20.71 0.44
N GLY A 439 -10.81 20.07 -0.24
CA GLY A 439 -9.37 20.14 -0.01
C GLY A 439 -8.82 19.06 0.92
N ARG A 440 -9.66 18.19 1.49
CA ARG A 440 -9.24 17.03 2.27
C ARG A 440 -9.38 15.76 1.45
N LEU A 441 -8.45 14.84 1.63
CA LEU A 441 -8.51 13.56 0.92
C LEU A 441 -9.44 12.58 1.65
N ASP A 442 -10.44 12.11 0.92
CA ASP A 442 -11.33 11.02 1.29
C ASP A 442 -10.69 9.67 0.98
N LEU A 443 -11.27 8.57 1.46
CA LEU A 443 -10.78 7.24 1.18
C LEU A 443 -11.85 6.40 0.47
N PHE A 444 -11.48 5.86 -0.70
CA PHE A 444 -12.27 4.93 -1.46
C PHE A 444 -11.81 3.48 -1.27
N SER A 445 -12.76 2.51 -1.32
CA SER A 445 -12.49 1.08 -1.27
C SER A 445 -13.32 0.30 -2.27
N ALA A 446 -12.66 -0.49 -3.13
CA ALA A 446 -13.29 -1.45 -4.02
C ALA A 446 -13.31 -2.85 -3.37
N ASN A 447 -14.49 -3.36 -3.07
CA ASN A 447 -14.70 -4.55 -2.28
C ASN A 447 -15.29 -5.72 -3.10
N GLY A 448 -14.96 -6.95 -2.72
CA GLY A 448 -15.50 -8.17 -3.34
C GLY A 448 -14.80 -9.44 -2.87
N HIS A 449 -15.55 -10.42 -2.40
CA HIS A 449 -14.98 -11.67 -1.88
C HIS A 449 -14.44 -12.57 -3.01
N LEU A 450 -13.63 -13.58 -2.65
CA LEU A 450 -13.09 -14.56 -3.59
C LEU A 450 -14.08 -15.70 -3.88
N GLU A 451 -14.78 -16.18 -2.86
CA GLU A 451 -15.64 -17.35 -2.92
C GLU A 451 -17.11 -16.95 -3.09
N GLU A 452 -17.77 -17.51 -4.13
CA GLU A 452 -19.19 -17.28 -4.38
C GLU A 452 -20.07 -17.82 -3.24
N GLU A 453 -19.67 -18.94 -2.64
CA GLU A 453 -20.41 -19.65 -1.60
C GLU A 453 -19.96 -19.26 -0.18
N ILE A 454 -19.27 -18.15 0.01
CA ILE A 454 -18.72 -17.75 1.32
C ILE A 454 -19.79 -17.68 2.42
N ASN A 455 -21.01 -17.29 2.10
CA ASN A 455 -22.13 -17.20 3.03
C ASN A 455 -22.55 -18.55 3.63
N ILE A 456 -22.19 -19.68 3.01
CA ILE A 456 -22.40 -21.04 3.57
C ILE A 456 -21.48 -21.27 4.79
N VAL A 457 -20.32 -20.64 4.80
CA VAL A 457 -19.29 -20.78 5.85
C VAL A 457 -19.38 -19.64 6.85
N GLN A 458 -19.60 -18.43 6.36
CA GLN A 458 -19.69 -17.19 7.12
C GLN A 458 -20.94 -16.42 6.69
N GLU A 459 -22.03 -16.58 7.41
CA GLU A 459 -23.36 -16.05 7.07
C GLU A 459 -23.37 -14.53 6.77
N ARG A 460 -22.48 -13.77 7.42
CA ARG A 460 -22.37 -12.31 7.26
C ARG A 460 -21.46 -11.87 6.11
N GLN A 461 -20.79 -12.81 5.47
CA GLN A 461 -19.92 -12.54 4.32
C GLN A 461 -20.71 -12.74 3.03
N HIS A 462 -20.46 -11.87 2.05
CA HIS A 462 -21.09 -11.95 0.75
C HIS A 462 -20.03 -11.89 -0.36
N TYR A 463 -20.27 -12.63 -1.44
CA TYR A 463 -19.39 -12.63 -2.61
C TYR A 463 -19.33 -11.25 -3.26
N ARG A 464 -20.52 -10.65 -3.53
CA ARG A 464 -20.65 -9.29 -4.01
C ARG A 464 -20.72 -8.35 -2.81
N GLN A 465 -19.85 -7.33 -2.79
CA GLN A 465 -19.79 -6.35 -1.72
C GLN A 465 -19.90 -4.94 -2.30
N SER A 466 -20.48 -4.03 -1.55
CA SER A 466 -20.57 -2.63 -1.97
C SER A 466 -19.20 -1.96 -1.89
N PRO A 467 -18.82 -1.10 -2.85
CA PRO A 467 -17.74 -0.15 -2.62
C PRO A 467 -18.04 0.73 -1.42
N GLN A 468 -17.03 1.33 -0.84
CA GLN A 468 -17.19 2.25 0.28
C GLN A 468 -16.46 3.57 -0.01
N LEU A 469 -17.08 4.67 0.37
CA LEU A 469 -16.48 6.00 0.40
C LEU A 469 -16.51 6.51 1.84
N PHE A 470 -15.36 6.86 2.36
CA PHE A 470 -15.16 7.41 3.69
C PHE A 470 -14.78 8.88 3.54
N TRP A 471 -15.72 9.76 3.87
CA TRP A 471 -15.50 11.19 3.84
C TRP A 471 -14.63 11.64 5.02
N ASN A 472 -13.61 12.44 4.73
CA ASN A 472 -12.70 13.01 5.71
C ASN A 472 -13.28 14.32 6.29
N CYS A 473 -13.95 14.24 7.43
CA CYS A 473 -14.52 15.41 8.09
C CYS A 473 -13.48 16.28 8.83
N GLY A 474 -12.22 15.84 8.89
CA GLY A 474 -11.12 16.56 9.52
C GLY A 474 -10.76 16.06 10.93
N SER A 475 -9.50 16.21 11.29
CA SER A 475 -8.91 15.72 12.54
C SER A 475 -9.42 16.41 13.83
N GLN A 476 -10.18 17.50 13.71
CA GLN A 476 -10.83 18.16 14.84
C GLN A 476 -11.99 17.34 15.43
N TYR A 477 -12.54 16.39 14.70
CA TYR A 477 -13.60 15.51 15.15
C TYR A 477 -13.07 14.25 15.82
N ALA A 478 -13.88 13.59 16.64
CA ALA A 478 -13.49 12.38 17.34
C ALA A 478 -13.26 11.17 16.41
N THR A 479 -13.90 11.21 15.24
CA THR A 479 -13.78 10.24 14.16
C THR A 479 -13.54 11.03 12.89
N GLU A 480 -12.44 10.81 12.23
CA GLU A 480 -12.02 11.61 11.08
C GLU A 480 -12.67 11.15 9.77
N PHE A 481 -12.86 9.83 9.62
CA PHE A 481 -13.50 9.24 8.44
C PHE A 481 -14.91 8.75 8.75
N LEU A 482 -15.87 9.27 8.01
CA LEU A 482 -17.28 8.89 8.11
C LEU A 482 -17.71 8.16 6.83
N SER A 483 -18.22 6.92 6.99
CA SER A 483 -18.74 6.16 5.84
C SER A 483 -20.00 6.82 5.30
N LEU A 484 -20.00 7.11 4.00
CA LEU A 484 -21.17 7.65 3.30
C LEU A 484 -22.10 6.52 2.87
N GLY A 485 -23.39 6.74 3.01
CA GLY A 485 -24.44 5.79 2.64
C GLY A 485 -25.09 6.11 1.27
N GLU A 486 -26.09 5.33 0.89
CA GLU A 486 -26.82 5.51 -0.39
C GLU A 486 -27.46 6.89 -0.53
N SER A 487 -27.86 7.51 0.58
CA SER A 487 -28.41 8.88 0.59
C SER A 487 -27.41 9.95 0.17
N GLU A 488 -26.11 9.71 0.41
CA GLU A 488 -25.01 10.64 0.11
C GLU A 488 -24.35 10.34 -1.24
N VAL A 489 -24.13 9.03 -1.57
CA VAL A 489 -23.35 8.65 -2.77
C VAL A 489 -24.19 8.07 -3.91
N GLY A 490 -25.48 7.83 -3.69
CA GLY A 490 -26.39 7.26 -4.70
C GLY A 490 -26.38 5.74 -4.77
N SER A 491 -27.47 5.17 -5.31
CA SER A 491 -27.69 3.72 -5.43
C SER A 491 -26.74 3.06 -6.45
N ASP A 492 -26.31 3.79 -7.46
CA ASP A 492 -25.36 3.27 -8.46
C ASP A 492 -23.98 3.00 -7.84
N PHE A 493 -23.55 3.84 -6.91
CA PHE A 493 -22.32 3.63 -6.16
C PHE A 493 -22.46 2.41 -5.23
N THR A 494 -23.51 2.34 -4.41
CA THR A 494 -23.63 1.32 -3.35
C THR A 494 -24.01 -0.07 -3.85
N ARG A 495 -24.39 -0.22 -5.14
CA ARG A 495 -24.76 -1.51 -5.72
C ARG A 495 -23.60 -2.52 -5.61
N PRO A 496 -23.82 -3.71 -4.97
CA PRO A 496 -22.75 -4.68 -4.74
C PRO A 496 -22.13 -5.23 -6.03
N LEU A 497 -20.82 -5.44 -6.00
CA LEU A 497 -20.02 -5.99 -7.10
C LEU A 497 -18.87 -6.88 -6.55
N VAL A 498 -18.06 -7.47 -7.42
CA VAL A 498 -16.83 -8.20 -7.04
C VAL A 498 -15.65 -7.35 -7.49
N GLY A 499 -15.38 -6.30 -6.71
CA GLY A 499 -14.35 -5.30 -7.03
C GLY A 499 -12.94 -5.86 -6.96
N ARG A 500 -12.07 -5.33 -7.84
CA ARG A 500 -10.63 -5.59 -7.88
C ARG A 500 -9.87 -4.28 -8.07
N GLY A 501 -9.22 -4.09 -9.20
CA GLY A 501 -8.59 -2.83 -9.53
C GLY A 501 -9.59 -1.68 -9.55
N ALA A 502 -9.14 -0.52 -9.15
CA ALA A 502 -9.91 0.71 -9.25
C ALA A 502 -8.98 1.89 -9.52
N SER A 503 -9.49 2.87 -10.22
CA SER A 503 -8.76 4.07 -10.64
C SER A 503 -9.69 5.28 -10.64
N PHE A 504 -9.12 6.47 -10.65
CA PHE A 504 -9.85 7.72 -10.84
C PHE A 504 -9.22 8.60 -11.92
N GLY A 505 -10.03 9.45 -12.52
CA GLY A 505 -9.63 10.48 -13.48
C GLY A 505 -10.80 11.39 -13.78
N ASP A 506 -10.52 12.63 -14.19
CA ASP A 506 -11.52 13.59 -14.67
C ASP A 506 -11.77 13.32 -16.15
N ILE A 507 -12.90 12.65 -16.47
CA ILE A 507 -13.19 12.18 -17.84
C ILE A 507 -13.95 13.18 -18.69
N ASP A 508 -14.56 14.20 -18.09
CA ASP A 508 -15.39 15.20 -18.81
C ASP A 508 -14.96 16.65 -18.55
N ARG A 509 -13.77 16.83 -17.93
CA ARG A 509 -13.09 18.13 -17.74
C ARG A 509 -13.85 19.11 -16.86
N ASP A 510 -14.69 18.61 -15.95
CA ASP A 510 -15.40 19.46 -15.01
C ASP A 510 -14.62 19.70 -13.70
N GLY A 511 -13.53 18.94 -13.51
CA GLY A 511 -12.52 19.09 -12.44
C GLY A 511 -12.76 18.24 -11.23
N ASP A 512 -13.88 17.55 -11.12
CA ASP A 512 -14.04 16.51 -10.11
C ASP A 512 -13.55 15.14 -10.64
N LEU A 513 -13.39 14.18 -9.74
CA LEU A 513 -12.74 12.91 -10.08
C LEU A 513 -13.78 11.81 -10.18
N ASP A 514 -13.82 11.18 -11.35
CA ASP A 514 -14.66 10.04 -11.67
C ASP A 514 -13.97 8.72 -11.30
N LEU A 515 -14.75 7.68 -11.04
CA LEU A 515 -14.26 6.41 -10.56
C LEU A 515 -14.48 5.29 -11.57
N LEU A 516 -13.45 4.48 -11.79
CA LEU A 516 -13.61 3.19 -12.46
C LEU A 516 -13.32 2.05 -11.49
N ILE A 517 -14.18 1.04 -11.47
CA ILE A 517 -14.03 -0.17 -10.67
C ILE A 517 -14.06 -1.38 -11.60
N MET A 518 -12.97 -2.13 -11.66
CA MET A 518 -12.92 -3.42 -12.33
C MET A 518 -13.64 -4.48 -11.51
N THR A 519 -14.37 -5.36 -12.19
CA THR A 519 -15.16 -6.41 -11.55
C THR A 519 -14.83 -7.78 -12.11
N THR A 520 -14.52 -8.74 -11.25
CA THR A 520 -14.20 -10.10 -11.67
C THR A 520 -15.37 -10.75 -12.42
N GLY A 521 -15.10 -11.27 -13.63
CA GLY A 521 -16.07 -12.00 -14.45
C GLY A 521 -17.28 -11.18 -14.90
N ASN A 522 -17.19 -9.83 -14.91
CA ASN A 522 -18.30 -8.96 -15.23
C ASN A 522 -17.83 -7.67 -15.93
N LYS A 523 -18.78 -6.79 -16.29
CA LYS A 523 -18.46 -5.46 -16.79
C LYS A 523 -17.85 -4.59 -15.70
N PRO A 524 -16.89 -3.72 -16.02
CA PRO A 524 -16.44 -2.68 -15.09
C PRO A 524 -17.60 -1.75 -14.73
N ARG A 525 -17.39 -0.90 -13.75
CA ARG A 525 -18.33 0.17 -13.42
C ARG A 525 -17.61 1.51 -13.50
N LEU A 526 -18.02 2.34 -14.46
CA LEU A 526 -17.59 3.74 -14.56
C LEU A 526 -18.65 4.60 -13.89
N LEU A 527 -18.24 5.27 -12.83
CA LEU A 527 -19.07 6.12 -11.99
C LEU A 527 -18.65 7.57 -12.21
N ARG A 528 -19.50 8.36 -12.85
CA ARG A 528 -19.28 9.80 -12.95
C ARG A 528 -19.64 10.43 -11.61
N ASN A 529 -18.78 11.32 -11.12
CA ASN A 529 -19.04 12.14 -9.96
C ASN A 529 -19.99 13.28 -10.36
N ASP A 530 -21.19 13.30 -9.81
CA ASP A 530 -22.19 14.33 -10.07
C ASP A 530 -22.41 15.18 -8.80
N GLN A 531 -21.33 15.48 -8.06
CA GLN A 531 -21.42 16.29 -6.85
C GLN A 531 -21.87 17.74 -7.17
N GLU A 532 -22.69 18.31 -6.33
CA GLU A 532 -23.22 19.69 -6.46
C GLU A 532 -22.84 20.55 -5.26
N THR A 533 -21.61 20.39 -4.73
CA THR A 533 -21.13 21.15 -3.55
C THR A 533 -20.91 22.63 -3.88
N GLY A 534 -20.64 22.93 -5.15
CA GLY A 534 -20.24 24.26 -5.60
C GLY A 534 -18.82 24.65 -5.21
N HIS A 535 -18.02 23.67 -4.77
CA HIS A 535 -16.62 23.88 -4.45
C HIS A 535 -15.78 24.13 -5.70
N HIS A 536 -14.72 24.87 -5.53
CA HIS A 536 -13.74 25.14 -6.55
C HIS A 536 -12.62 24.10 -6.54
N TRP A 537 -11.89 24.01 -7.65
CA TRP A 537 -10.76 23.11 -7.82
C TRP A 537 -9.61 23.78 -8.58
N VAL A 538 -8.44 23.15 -8.56
CA VAL A 538 -7.33 23.43 -9.46
C VAL A 538 -6.61 22.12 -9.79
N ARG A 539 -6.15 22.00 -11.03
CA ARG A 539 -5.40 20.83 -11.49
C ARG A 539 -4.07 21.24 -12.07
N PHE A 540 -3.07 20.41 -11.87
CA PHE A 540 -1.72 20.62 -12.39
C PHE A 540 -1.26 19.38 -13.18
N GLN A 541 -0.86 19.61 -14.42
CA GLN A 541 -0.17 18.64 -15.26
C GLN A 541 1.28 19.09 -15.41
N LEU A 542 2.20 18.28 -14.91
CA LEU A 542 3.63 18.58 -14.93
C LEU A 542 4.34 17.88 -16.06
N THR A 543 5.30 18.57 -16.68
CA THR A 543 6.18 18.00 -17.70
C THR A 543 7.62 18.44 -17.48
N SER A 544 8.58 17.58 -17.83
CA SER A 544 10.00 17.90 -17.84
C SER A 544 10.65 17.41 -19.14
N ASN A 545 11.81 17.94 -19.46
CA ASN A 545 12.61 17.48 -20.60
C ASN A 545 13.99 17.02 -20.12
N PRO A 546 14.18 15.73 -19.87
CA PRO A 546 15.43 15.19 -19.37
C PRO A 546 16.61 15.41 -20.35
N ASN A 547 16.34 15.62 -21.63
CA ASN A 547 17.38 15.89 -22.63
C ASN A 547 17.93 17.32 -22.59
N HIS A 548 17.34 18.22 -21.80
CA HIS A 548 17.71 19.63 -21.72
C HIS A 548 18.72 19.94 -20.60
N SER A 549 19.02 18.96 -19.74
CA SER A 549 20.04 19.11 -18.70
C SER A 549 21.44 18.93 -19.30
N ASP A 550 22.42 19.73 -18.85
CA ASP A 550 23.84 19.43 -19.06
C ASP A 550 24.15 18.09 -18.37
N LYS A 551 24.07 17.00 -19.11
CA LYS A 551 24.27 15.62 -18.63
C LYS A 551 25.58 15.56 -17.82
N GLY A 552 25.46 15.50 -16.50
CA GLY A 552 26.61 15.20 -15.64
C GLY A 552 26.74 15.94 -14.32
N LEU A 553 25.88 16.86 -13.92
CA LEU A 553 26.05 17.64 -12.69
C LEU A 553 24.89 17.61 -11.69
N PHE A 554 23.66 17.24 -12.09
CA PHE A 554 22.49 17.27 -11.19
C PHE A 554 21.51 16.14 -11.50
N PRO A 555 20.68 15.72 -10.51
CA PRO A 555 19.50 14.89 -10.78
C PRO A 555 18.61 15.53 -11.86
N VAL A 556 17.95 14.70 -12.66
CA VAL A 556 17.07 15.10 -13.77
C VAL A 556 15.67 14.57 -13.50
N SER A 557 14.64 15.30 -13.91
CA SER A 557 13.26 14.82 -13.82
C SER A 557 12.91 14.01 -15.07
N SER A 558 12.16 12.91 -14.90
CA SER A 558 11.54 12.19 -16.02
C SER A 558 10.52 13.07 -16.74
N PRO A 559 10.14 12.75 -18.00
CA PRO A 559 9.22 13.60 -18.79
C PRO A 559 7.88 13.87 -18.09
N GLN A 560 7.36 12.92 -17.34
CA GLN A 560 6.11 13.00 -16.60
C GLN A 560 6.29 13.54 -15.18
N ALA A 561 7.52 13.94 -14.80
CA ALA A 561 7.87 14.48 -13.49
C ALA A 561 7.40 13.59 -12.31
N LEU A 562 7.44 12.26 -12.47
CA LEU A 562 7.06 11.33 -11.41
C LEU A 562 7.93 11.57 -10.16
N GLY A 563 7.28 11.68 -9.00
CA GLY A 563 7.93 12.03 -7.74
C GLY A 563 7.98 13.53 -7.45
N ALA A 564 7.50 14.40 -8.36
CA ALA A 564 7.36 15.83 -8.08
C ALA A 564 6.35 16.07 -6.96
N GLN A 565 6.66 16.99 -6.04
CA GLN A 565 5.77 17.41 -4.97
C GLN A 565 5.16 18.77 -5.29
N ILE A 566 3.83 18.84 -5.27
CA ILE A 566 3.07 20.08 -5.47
C ILE A 566 2.49 20.50 -4.13
N GLN A 567 2.79 21.73 -3.74
CA GLN A 567 2.22 22.37 -2.57
C GLN A 567 1.42 23.60 -3.01
N ILE A 568 0.19 23.72 -2.52
CA ILE A 568 -0.61 24.94 -2.67
C ILE A 568 -0.87 25.56 -1.31
N GLU A 569 -0.91 26.90 -1.28
CA GLU A 569 -1.36 27.70 -0.13
C GLU A 569 -2.68 28.39 -0.45
N THR A 570 -3.67 28.17 0.41
CA THR A 570 -4.99 28.81 0.35
C THR A 570 -5.27 29.59 1.64
N GLN A 571 -6.46 30.12 1.84
CA GLN A 571 -6.83 30.70 3.14
C GLN A 571 -7.09 29.61 4.18
N ALA A 572 -7.59 28.47 3.74
CA ALA A 572 -7.86 27.31 4.60
C ALA A 572 -6.58 26.61 5.10
N GLY A 573 -5.44 26.80 4.41
CA GLY A 573 -4.17 26.21 4.80
C GLY A 573 -3.32 25.73 3.62
N ILE A 574 -2.41 24.81 3.92
CA ILE A 574 -1.48 24.24 2.96
C ILE A 574 -1.95 22.84 2.60
N GLN A 575 -1.97 22.51 1.31
CA GLN A 575 -2.19 21.17 0.80
C GLN A 575 -0.95 20.70 0.05
N ASN A 576 -0.61 19.41 0.16
CA ASN A 576 0.50 18.77 -0.54
C ASN A 576 0.01 17.55 -1.29
N ARG A 577 0.50 17.35 -2.51
CA ARG A 577 0.24 16.16 -3.33
C ARG A 577 1.51 15.72 -4.05
N LEU A 578 1.61 14.43 -4.30
CA LEU A 578 2.70 13.82 -5.07
C LEU A 578 2.21 13.47 -6.48
N VAL A 579 3.02 13.73 -7.49
CA VAL A 579 2.79 13.24 -8.86
C VAL A 579 3.20 11.77 -8.90
N MET A 580 2.25 10.88 -8.69
CA MET A 580 2.46 9.44 -8.68
C MET A 580 1.15 8.72 -9.06
N PRO A 581 1.05 8.18 -10.28
CA PRO A 581 -0.16 7.49 -10.74
C PRO A 581 -0.25 6.04 -10.20
N THR A 582 0.88 5.43 -9.81
CA THR A 582 0.94 4.06 -9.28
C THR A 582 0.34 4.00 -7.89
N ARG A 583 -0.89 3.50 -7.79
CA ARG A 583 -1.63 3.32 -6.54
C ARG A 583 -2.76 2.31 -6.68
N SER A 584 -3.51 2.04 -5.62
CA SER A 584 -4.61 1.09 -5.61
C SER A 584 -4.14 -0.37 -5.74
N TYR A 585 -4.81 -1.16 -6.55
CA TYR A 585 -4.50 -2.57 -6.82
C TYR A 585 -4.41 -2.80 -8.32
N LEU A 586 -3.25 -3.24 -8.82
CA LEU A 586 -2.98 -3.52 -10.23
C LEU A 586 -3.22 -2.33 -11.19
N SER A 587 -3.40 -1.12 -10.68
CA SER A 587 -4.00 -0.02 -11.42
C SER A 587 -3.17 1.24 -11.34
N GLN A 588 -3.48 2.20 -12.22
CA GLN A 588 -2.94 3.55 -12.19
C GLN A 588 -4.05 4.57 -12.36
N THR A 589 -3.94 5.68 -11.63
CA THR A 589 -4.82 6.85 -11.76
C THR A 589 -4.28 7.81 -12.80
N GLU A 590 -5.07 8.82 -13.15
CA GLU A 590 -4.59 9.87 -14.03
C GLU A 590 -3.31 10.56 -13.50
N LEU A 591 -2.54 11.14 -14.39
CA LEU A 591 -1.30 11.85 -14.04
C LEU A 591 -1.54 13.28 -13.51
N PRO A 592 -2.49 14.07 -14.05
CA PRO A 592 -2.81 15.38 -13.51
C PRO A 592 -3.20 15.30 -12.03
N VAL A 593 -2.73 16.27 -11.24
CA VAL A 593 -2.97 16.29 -9.79
C VAL A 593 -4.06 17.33 -9.47
N THR A 594 -5.15 16.87 -8.86
CA THR A 594 -6.30 17.68 -8.48
C THR A 594 -6.22 18.12 -7.01
N PHE A 595 -6.55 19.40 -6.76
CA PHE A 595 -6.72 19.98 -5.45
C PHE A 595 -8.12 20.59 -5.36
N GLY A 596 -8.91 20.15 -4.39
CA GLY A 596 -10.13 20.87 -3.99
C GLY A 596 -9.80 22.13 -3.21
N LEU A 597 -10.58 23.14 -3.40
CA LEU A 597 -10.37 24.46 -2.82
C LEU A 597 -11.55 24.92 -1.93
N GLY A 598 -12.59 24.07 -1.80
CA GLY A 598 -13.81 24.47 -1.13
C GLY A 598 -14.40 25.72 -1.79
N ASN A 599 -14.66 26.74 -1.00
CA ASN A 599 -15.24 28.01 -1.49
C ASN A 599 -14.19 29.04 -1.98
N GLU A 600 -12.91 28.65 -2.07
CA GLU A 600 -11.84 29.58 -2.43
C GLU A 600 -11.62 29.63 -3.95
N SER A 601 -11.68 30.82 -4.53
CA SER A 601 -11.52 31.03 -5.98
C SER A 601 -10.10 31.43 -6.40
N ILE A 602 -9.20 31.65 -5.45
CA ILE A 602 -7.81 32.07 -5.70
C ILE A 602 -6.86 31.25 -4.82
N ILE A 603 -5.85 30.67 -5.44
CA ILE A 603 -4.71 30.05 -4.77
C ILE A 603 -3.68 31.13 -4.48
N LYS A 604 -3.26 31.32 -3.23
CA LYS A 604 -2.30 32.36 -2.84
C LYS A 604 -0.92 32.09 -3.41
N ALA A 605 -0.45 30.86 -3.29
CA ALA A 605 0.85 30.43 -3.79
C ALA A 605 0.83 28.98 -4.19
N VAL A 606 1.62 28.63 -5.20
CA VAL A 606 1.92 27.27 -5.64
C VAL A 606 3.43 27.08 -5.62
N SER A 607 3.90 26.00 -5.04
CA SER A 607 5.31 25.61 -5.05
C SER A 607 5.43 24.17 -5.57
N ILE A 608 6.29 23.95 -6.55
CA ILE A 608 6.59 22.63 -7.11
C ILE A 608 8.05 22.32 -6.83
N THR A 609 8.28 21.24 -6.08
CA THR A 609 9.61 20.64 -5.93
C THR A 609 9.73 19.51 -6.94
N TRP A 610 10.60 19.71 -7.93
CA TRP A 610 10.83 18.76 -9.01
C TRP A 610 11.77 17.63 -8.57
N PRO A 611 11.72 16.43 -9.19
CA PRO A 611 12.67 15.36 -8.93
C PRO A 611 14.14 15.76 -9.14
N SER A 612 14.40 16.71 -10.02
CA SER A 612 15.73 17.31 -10.19
C SER A 612 16.25 18.03 -8.92
N GLY A 613 15.36 18.36 -7.98
CA GLY A 613 15.64 19.18 -6.81
C GLY A 613 15.42 20.68 -7.04
N THR A 614 15.04 21.11 -8.25
CA THR A 614 14.66 22.51 -8.50
C THR A 614 13.33 22.82 -7.85
N VAL A 615 13.08 24.09 -7.53
CA VAL A 615 11.82 24.56 -6.96
C VAL A 615 11.29 25.71 -7.82
N SER A 616 10.06 25.57 -8.27
CA SER A 616 9.35 26.60 -9.03
C SER A 616 8.16 27.13 -8.24
N THR A 617 7.89 28.43 -8.31
CA THR A 617 6.81 29.05 -7.52
C THR A 617 6.00 30.03 -8.36
N TRP A 618 4.69 30.09 -8.08
CA TRP A 618 3.75 31.05 -8.66
C TRP A 618 2.80 31.57 -7.61
N ASP A 619 2.40 32.82 -7.75
CA ASP A 619 1.46 33.48 -6.86
C ASP A 619 0.15 33.80 -7.58
N GLN A 620 -0.97 33.78 -6.83
CA GLN A 620 -2.29 34.23 -7.26
C GLN A 620 -2.82 33.54 -8.52
N LEU A 621 -2.86 32.18 -8.50
CA LEU A 621 -3.51 31.42 -9.55
C LEU A 621 -5.02 31.34 -9.33
N ASN A 622 -5.79 31.31 -10.44
CA ASN A 622 -7.25 31.19 -10.40
C ASN A 622 -7.69 29.74 -10.24
N SER A 623 -8.82 29.54 -9.59
CA SER A 623 -9.51 28.24 -9.52
C SER A 623 -10.18 27.83 -10.83
N ASN A 624 -10.70 26.59 -10.87
CA ASN A 624 -11.44 25.96 -11.95
C ASN A 624 -10.65 25.96 -13.27
N ARG A 625 -9.38 25.56 -13.18
CA ARG A 625 -8.45 25.48 -14.31
C ARG A 625 -7.47 24.33 -14.16
N LEU A 626 -7.11 23.73 -15.29
CA LEU A 626 -5.95 22.89 -15.45
C LEU A 626 -4.76 23.76 -15.89
N TYR A 627 -3.69 23.76 -15.07
CA TYR A 627 -2.43 24.42 -15.38
C TYR A 627 -1.42 23.37 -15.89
N GLN A 628 -0.92 23.58 -17.10
CA GLN A 628 0.21 22.83 -17.61
C GLN A 628 1.49 23.57 -17.25
N ILE A 629 2.40 22.88 -16.54
CA ILE A 629 3.64 23.48 -16.05
C ILE A 629 4.82 22.63 -16.49
N SER A 630 5.74 23.27 -17.19
CA SER A 630 7.01 22.65 -17.60
C SER A 630 8.13 23.10 -16.67
N GLU A 631 8.97 22.18 -16.25
CA GLU A 631 10.12 22.48 -15.40
C GLU A 631 11.04 23.53 -16.05
N GLN A 632 11.24 23.46 -17.35
CA GLN A 632 12.14 24.35 -18.10
C GLN A 632 11.46 25.64 -18.57
N ASN A 633 10.18 25.58 -18.93
CA ASN A 633 9.47 26.69 -19.56
C ASN A 633 8.51 27.44 -18.62
N GLY A 634 8.29 26.89 -17.41
CA GLY A 634 7.33 27.42 -16.45
C GLY A 634 5.88 27.17 -16.83
N LEU A 635 4.99 28.08 -16.44
CA LEU A 635 3.56 27.98 -16.69
C LEU A 635 3.27 28.14 -18.18
N VAL A 636 2.60 27.14 -18.76
CA VAL A 636 2.08 27.17 -20.13
C VAL A 636 0.58 27.41 -20.03
N GLU A 637 0.12 28.62 -20.33
CA GLU A 637 -1.34 28.89 -20.40
C GLU A 637 -1.93 28.18 -21.63
N LYS A 638 -2.98 27.41 -21.43
CA LYS A 638 -3.90 26.98 -22.48
C LYS A 638 -5.24 27.68 -22.35
#